data_f042141a67934175a4fbf85b71b91ee4
#
_entry.id   f042141a67934175a4fbf85b71b91ee4
#
_cell.length_a   1.000
_cell.length_b   1.000
_cell.length_c   1.000
_cell.angle_alpha   90.00
_cell.angle_beta   90.00
_cell.angle_gamma   90.00
#
_symmetry.space_group_name_H-M   'P 1'
#
loop_
_entity.id
_entity.type
_entity.pdbx_description
1 polymer ?
#
loop_
_entity_poly.entity_id
_entity_poly.type
_entity_poly.pdbx_seq_one_letter_code
_entity_poly.pdbx_strand_id
1 'polypeptide(L)'
;MSDKNYKPQREEIEDKLSKKSLLRESDARIIVDKKLREAGWDIEDKNQVSREEPSKKGRADYLLKDRRGRPLAVIETKRFSIDPEIGKQQALEYAESFGADFIFLSNGEDIYFWDYKNRPEQKVMTFFSQRDLEKILILRKSRKPLSVIPIPDKVFFQGESRDIRSYQKEAMQAMDRAIESGKRKMLIVMATGTGKTLTIALQIKRMFEAGLIERVLFLVDRIELGKQAQNTFNDYLKEFPSELLYGGRQKKESSIIIATLPTIYSQLQNFTSGYFDLVISDEAHRSIYHLYKSVLNYFDAIKIGLTATPSRYIDRNTYQLFDCWDEKEQIGKPTYVYGLRQGIKEGYLAGYDIVRIDTKVSLEGIRYEEEDYNPEDLERIINVPARNRQIVKAYKEEEEKRQPKRHRKAIVFAVTQKHAAQLAYYFNQEYPEFKGRFAEVVTSNVPDVDQAIKRFKQEELPYLAVSVGMLDCGFDAPKVENILMVRPTKSPILYQQMRGRGSRLCTEIGKTSFRIYDFVGVTRDFNDESFNPYSEILSNRRGIPWGTEPQELAKEEKEIPKNIKKVFVQVPEEAPENVDIVVKREYVEVGPEGERIDIDDYQVLWEREIQAKAETDPLINKIKEGKELTNEEIKELSEKLNSPEFYFNEANLRIAYHYPEGTLSEFVKTALKICELPTEEKKQENKINDLFESWLIEKQFNSQIAKILRMIKSQYLANKEKVDISIFNQPLFNQFGGLPAILKIFGETGIKNTLDELNNKIFV
;
A
#
# COMPACT_ATOMS: atom_id res chain seq x y z
N MET A 1 -29.66 -35.24 -2.37
CA MET A 1 -30.45 -34.40 -3.30
C MET A 1 -29.50 -33.50 -4.09
N SER A 2 -28.66 -34.03 -4.97
CA SER A 2 -27.66 -33.24 -5.71
C SER A 2 -27.36 -33.68 -7.15
N ASP A 3 -28.26 -34.39 -7.81
CA ASP A 3 -28.02 -34.90 -9.18
C ASP A 3 -29.00 -34.34 -10.26
N LYS A 4 -29.87 -33.39 -9.92
CA LYS A 4 -30.88 -32.93 -10.90
C LYS A 4 -30.52 -31.66 -11.66
N ASN A 5 -29.48 -30.91 -11.30
CA ASN A 5 -29.14 -29.62 -11.95
C ASN A 5 -27.95 -29.68 -12.94
N TYR A 6 -27.30 -30.83 -13.12
CA TYR A 6 -26.15 -30.95 -14.04
C TYR A 6 -26.54 -31.50 -15.44
N LYS A 7 -27.70 -32.12 -15.58
CA LYS A 7 -28.15 -32.66 -16.86
C LYS A 7 -28.52 -31.61 -17.92
N PRO A 8 -29.24 -30.50 -17.60
CA PRO A 8 -29.66 -29.55 -18.65
C PRO A 8 -28.51 -28.80 -19.31
N GLN A 9 -27.45 -28.49 -18.59
CA GLN A 9 -26.29 -27.79 -19.17
C GLN A 9 -25.45 -28.67 -20.10
N ARG A 10 -25.36 -29.95 -19.84
CA ARG A 10 -24.62 -30.91 -20.67
C ARG A 10 -25.37 -31.20 -21.98
N GLU A 11 -26.67 -31.38 -21.94
CA GLU A 11 -27.52 -31.52 -23.14
C GLU A 11 -27.54 -30.25 -24.02
N GLU A 12 -27.51 -29.06 -23.41
CA GLU A 12 -27.45 -27.80 -24.14
C GLU A 12 -26.07 -27.55 -24.77
N ILE A 13 -24.99 -28.02 -24.15
CA ILE A 13 -23.63 -28.00 -24.70
C ILE A 13 -23.49 -29.05 -25.81
N GLU A 14 -24.02 -30.24 -25.63
CA GLU A 14 -23.99 -31.32 -26.64
C GLU A 14 -24.88 -30.94 -27.86
N ASP A 15 -26.02 -30.30 -27.67
CA ASP A 15 -26.86 -29.77 -28.74
C ASP A 15 -26.21 -28.60 -29.50
N LYS A 16 -25.51 -27.72 -28.81
CA LYS A 16 -24.69 -26.65 -29.41
C LYS A 16 -23.50 -27.21 -30.20
N LEU A 17 -22.84 -28.24 -29.68
CA LEU A 17 -21.71 -28.91 -30.35
C LEU A 17 -22.21 -29.70 -31.57
N SER A 18 -23.33 -30.39 -31.48
CA SER A 18 -23.91 -31.12 -32.61
C SER A 18 -24.39 -30.19 -33.74
N LYS A 19 -25.00 -29.06 -33.39
CA LYS A 19 -25.36 -28.01 -34.36
C LYS A 19 -24.14 -27.39 -35.04
N LYS A 20 -23.03 -27.15 -34.29
CA LYS A 20 -21.76 -26.66 -34.85
C LYS A 20 -21.11 -27.67 -35.83
N SER A 21 -21.22 -28.96 -35.58
CA SER A 21 -20.64 -29.98 -36.44
C SER A 21 -21.34 -30.11 -37.84
N LEU A 22 -22.55 -29.58 -37.96
CA LEU A 22 -23.30 -29.58 -39.20
C LEU A 22 -23.00 -28.36 -40.09
N LEU A 23 -22.36 -27.31 -39.58
CA LEU A 23 -22.03 -26.10 -40.32
C LEU A 23 -20.89 -26.37 -41.32
N ARG A 24 -21.10 -25.93 -42.56
CA ARG A 24 -20.12 -26.07 -43.65
C ARG A 24 -19.11 -24.92 -43.61
N GLU A 25 -18.02 -25.03 -44.36
CA GLU A 25 -17.02 -23.99 -44.54
C GLU A 25 -17.60 -22.68 -45.10
N SER A 26 -18.63 -22.82 -45.99
CA SER A 26 -19.41 -21.66 -46.50
C SER A 26 -20.06 -20.86 -45.38
N ASP A 27 -20.52 -21.50 -44.32
CA ASP A 27 -21.17 -20.82 -43.18
C ASP A 27 -20.14 -20.09 -42.33
N ALA A 28 -18.93 -20.64 -42.20
CA ALA A 28 -17.80 -19.97 -41.54
C ALA A 28 -17.39 -18.70 -42.30
N ARG A 29 -17.39 -18.74 -43.65
CA ARG A 29 -17.09 -17.57 -44.50
C ARG A 29 -18.09 -16.43 -44.32
N ILE A 30 -19.40 -16.72 -44.17
CA ILE A 30 -20.42 -15.69 -43.88
C ILE A 30 -20.07 -14.91 -42.60
N ILE A 31 -19.57 -15.62 -41.58
CA ILE A 31 -19.20 -14.97 -40.32
C ILE A 31 -17.89 -14.20 -40.47
N VAL A 32 -16.93 -14.74 -41.19
CA VAL A 32 -15.69 -14.02 -41.55
C VAL A 32 -16.01 -12.73 -42.28
N ASP A 33 -16.92 -12.75 -43.27
CA ASP A 33 -17.39 -11.57 -44.00
C ASP A 33 -17.98 -10.51 -43.05
N LYS A 34 -18.83 -10.93 -42.11
CA LYS A 34 -19.41 -10.03 -41.13
C LYS A 34 -18.31 -9.39 -40.25
N LYS A 35 -17.41 -10.22 -39.73
CA LYS A 35 -16.32 -9.74 -38.87
C LYS A 35 -15.31 -8.84 -39.59
N LEU A 36 -15.08 -9.04 -40.90
CA LEU A 36 -14.28 -8.14 -41.73
C LEU A 36 -14.94 -6.77 -41.90
N ARG A 37 -16.27 -6.73 -42.14
CA ARG A 37 -16.99 -5.45 -42.17
C ARG A 37 -16.94 -4.73 -40.80
N GLU A 38 -17.09 -5.46 -39.71
CA GLU A 38 -16.95 -4.90 -38.35
C GLU A 38 -15.54 -4.34 -38.11
N ALA A 39 -14.51 -4.92 -38.74
CA ALA A 39 -13.13 -4.41 -38.70
C ALA A 39 -12.86 -3.25 -39.69
N GLY A 40 -13.90 -2.84 -40.44
CA GLY A 40 -13.82 -1.70 -41.36
C GLY A 40 -13.34 -2.03 -42.77
N TRP A 41 -13.37 -3.32 -43.18
CA TRP A 41 -13.09 -3.73 -44.56
C TRP A 41 -14.33 -3.64 -45.43
N ASP A 42 -14.17 -3.05 -46.60
CA ASP A 42 -15.20 -3.15 -47.66
C ASP A 42 -14.93 -4.42 -48.47
N ILE A 43 -15.73 -5.45 -48.19
CA ILE A 43 -15.58 -6.77 -48.80
C ILE A 43 -16.13 -6.81 -50.23
N GLU A 44 -16.84 -5.79 -50.69
CA GLU A 44 -17.33 -5.67 -52.10
C GLU A 44 -16.32 -4.92 -52.97
N ASP A 45 -15.41 -4.14 -52.34
CA ASP A 45 -14.31 -3.47 -53.08
C ASP A 45 -13.13 -4.45 -53.25
N LYS A 46 -12.93 -4.91 -54.49
CA LYS A 46 -11.85 -5.82 -54.88
C LYS A 46 -10.45 -5.20 -54.69
N ASN A 47 -10.34 -3.88 -54.56
CA ASN A 47 -9.10 -3.22 -54.24
C ASN A 47 -8.73 -3.35 -52.79
N GLN A 48 -9.69 -3.63 -51.91
CA GLN A 48 -9.47 -3.89 -50.48
C GLN A 48 -9.49 -5.37 -50.17
N VAL A 49 -10.46 -6.15 -50.68
CA VAL A 49 -10.64 -7.57 -50.38
C VAL A 49 -10.92 -8.35 -51.64
N SER A 50 -10.03 -9.27 -52.01
CA SER A 50 -10.30 -10.27 -53.06
C SER A 50 -10.65 -11.59 -52.39
N ARG A 51 -11.72 -12.26 -52.95
CA ARG A 51 -12.13 -13.60 -52.52
C ARG A 51 -11.71 -14.63 -53.54
N GLU A 52 -11.35 -15.83 -53.06
CA GLU A 52 -10.90 -16.98 -53.86
C GLU A 52 -9.78 -16.59 -54.86
N GLU A 53 -8.83 -15.78 -54.41
CA GLU A 53 -7.76 -15.25 -55.27
C GLU A 53 -6.83 -16.39 -55.72
N PRO A 54 -6.65 -16.59 -57.03
CA PRO A 54 -5.81 -17.68 -57.53
C PRO A 54 -4.32 -17.40 -57.29
N SER A 55 -3.60 -18.39 -56.78
CA SER A 55 -2.17 -18.40 -56.62
C SER A 55 -1.53 -19.54 -57.40
N LYS A 56 -0.21 -19.60 -57.47
CA LYS A 56 0.52 -20.72 -58.07
C LYS A 56 0.30 -22.08 -57.36
N LYS A 57 -0.21 -22.06 -56.13
CA LYS A 57 -0.37 -23.24 -55.29
C LYS A 57 -1.86 -23.56 -54.90
N GLY A 58 -2.79 -22.83 -55.49
CA GLY A 58 -4.19 -22.96 -55.17
C GLY A 58 -4.94 -21.62 -55.08
N ARG A 59 -6.02 -21.57 -54.33
CA ARG A 59 -6.80 -20.32 -54.15
C ARG A 59 -6.86 -19.97 -52.65
N ALA A 60 -6.49 -18.75 -52.31
CA ALA A 60 -6.66 -18.22 -50.96
C ALA A 60 -8.14 -17.80 -50.78
N ASP A 61 -8.72 -18.09 -49.61
CA ASP A 61 -10.11 -17.69 -49.34
C ASP A 61 -10.31 -16.21 -49.43
N TYR A 62 -9.41 -15.42 -48.81
CA TYR A 62 -9.38 -13.95 -48.90
C TYR A 62 -7.96 -13.43 -49.01
N LEU A 63 -7.80 -12.37 -49.80
CA LEU A 63 -6.59 -11.56 -49.89
C LEU A 63 -6.93 -10.13 -49.49
N LEU A 64 -6.43 -9.66 -48.36
CA LEU A 64 -6.55 -8.29 -47.87
C LEU A 64 -5.43 -7.43 -48.46
N LYS A 65 -5.77 -6.20 -48.90
CA LYS A 65 -4.83 -5.32 -49.60
C LYS A 65 -4.71 -3.95 -48.91
N ASP A 66 -3.58 -3.30 -49.11
CA ASP A 66 -3.35 -1.94 -48.67
C ASP A 66 -4.10 -0.91 -49.56
N ARG A 67 -4.06 0.37 -49.19
CA ARG A 67 -4.69 1.47 -49.94
C ARG A 67 -4.19 1.64 -51.37
N ARG A 68 -3.09 0.97 -51.72
CA ARG A 68 -2.48 0.96 -53.05
C ARG A 68 -2.78 -0.35 -53.78
N GLY A 69 -3.61 -1.22 -53.24
CA GLY A 69 -3.98 -2.51 -53.80
C GLY A 69 -2.89 -3.60 -53.65
N ARG A 70 -1.86 -3.40 -52.83
CA ARG A 70 -0.80 -4.39 -52.60
C ARG A 70 -1.25 -5.39 -51.53
N PRO A 71 -0.88 -6.68 -51.64
CA PRO A 71 -1.17 -7.69 -50.67
C PRO A 71 -0.67 -7.33 -49.27
N LEU A 72 -1.53 -7.39 -48.23
CA LEU A 72 -1.22 -7.21 -46.84
C LEU A 72 -1.32 -8.52 -46.08
N ALA A 73 -2.48 -9.21 -46.18
CA ALA A 73 -2.73 -10.40 -45.42
C ALA A 73 -3.51 -11.43 -46.23
N VAL A 74 -3.28 -12.70 -45.98
CA VAL A 74 -4.09 -13.83 -46.44
C VAL A 74 -4.97 -14.29 -45.30
N ILE A 75 -6.24 -14.63 -45.58
CA ILE A 75 -7.10 -15.33 -44.64
C ILE A 75 -7.39 -16.72 -45.20
N GLU A 76 -7.18 -17.74 -44.39
CA GLU A 76 -7.56 -19.11 -44.64
C GLU A 76 -8.67 -19.49 -43.65
N THR A 77 -9.80 -20.00 -44.22
CA THR A 77 -11.00 -20.33 -43.45
C THR A 77 -11.17 -21.82 -43.37
N LYS A 78 -11.50 -22.35 -42.21
CA LYS A 78 -11.84 -23.76 -41.96
C LYS A 78 -13.26 -23.87 -41.42
N ARG A 79 -13.83 -25.09 -41.41
CA ARG A 79 -15.13 -25.35 -40.81
C ARG A 79 -15.13 -25.03 -39.32
N PHE A 80 -16.30 -24.68 -38.79
CA PHE A 80 -16.47 -24.36 -37.35
C PHE A 80 -15.93 -25.43 -36.38
N SER A 81 -16.05 -26.71 -36.76
CA SER A 81 -15.60 -27.82 -35.91
C SER A 81 -14.12 -28.14 -36.05
N ILE A 82 -13.40 -27.41 -36.89
CA ILE A 82 -11.97 -27.65 -37.17
C ILE A 82 -11.15 -26.53 -36.57
N ASP A 83 -10.02 -26.90 -35.95
CA ASP A 83 -9.06 -25.93 -35.48
C ASP A 83 -8.50 -25.13 -36.66
N PRO A 84 -8.59 -23.77 -36.66
CA PRO A 84 -8.06 -22.94 -37.74
C PRO A 84 -6.58 -23.19 -38.04
N GLU A 85 -5.79 -23.60 -37.06
CA GLU A 85 -4.35 -23.84 -37.22
C GLU A 85 -4.00 -24.96 -38.21
N ILE A 86 -4.95 -25.85 -38.48
CA ILE A 86 -4.78 -26.91 -39.53
C ILE A 86 -4.52 -26.30 -40.91
N GLY A 87 -5.06 -25.09 -41.20
CA GLY A 87 -4.83 -24.34 -42.43
C GLY A 87 -3.48 -23.60 -42.49
N LYS A 88 -2.65 -23.66 -41.46
CA LYS A 88 -1.46 -22.84 -41.31
C LYS A 88 -0.45 -22.97 -42.43
N GLN A 89 -0.10 -24.20 -42.81
CA GLN A 89 0.85 -24.43 -43.89
C GLN A 89 0.35 -23.94 -45.24
N GLN A 90 -0.91 -24.16 -45.54
CA GLN A 90 -1.57 -23.71 -46.76
C GLN A 90 -1.61 -22.19 -46.85
N ALA A 91 -2.00 -21.53 -45.76
CA ALA A 91 -2.01 -20.07 -45.65
C ALA A 91 -0.61 -19.44 -45.83
N LEU A 92 0.44 -20.09 -45.29
CA LEU A 92 1.82 -19.66 -45.45
C LEU A 92 2.23 -19.69 -46.91
N GLU A 93 1.96 -20.78 -47.62
CA GLU A 93 2.27 -20.90 -49.05
C GLU A 93 1.56 -19.85 -49.89
N TYR A 94 0.32 -19.51 -49.55
CA TYR A 94 -0.39 -18.41 -50.22
C TYR A 94 0.21 -17.05 -49.89
N ALA A 95 0.51 -16.77 -48.62
CA ALA A 95 1.13 -15.49 -48.22
C ALA A 95 2.48 -15.27 -48.91
N GLU A 96 3.32 -16.29 -49.01
CA GLU A 96 4.57 -16.24 -49.75
C GLU A 96 4.35 -16.01 -51.26
N SER A 97 3.35 -16.70 -51.87
CA SER A 97 3.05 -16.57 -53.30
C SER A 97 2.56 -15.17 -53.69
N PHE A 98 1.75 -14.54 -52.80
CA PHE A 98 1.27 -13.18 -53.01
C PHE A 98 2.22 -12.09 -52.51
N GLY A 99 3.23 -12.44 -51.71
CA GLY A 99 4.11 -11.51 -51.01
C GLY A 99 3.40 -10.74 -49.90
N ALA A 100 2.36 -11.34 -49.30
CA ALA A 100 1.66 -10.79 -48.18
C ALA A 100 2.47 -10.95 -46.89
N ASP A 101 2.43 -9.95 -46.01
CA ASP A 101 3.23 -9.94 -44.77
C ASP A 101 2.57 -10.65 -43.60
N PHE A 102 1.24 -10.82 -43.65
CA PHE A 102 0.42 -11.33 -42.55
C PHE A 102 -0.49 -12.47 -42.98
N ILE A 103 -0.87 -13.28 -42.00
CA ILE A 103 -1.83 -14.37 -42.17
C ILE A 103 -2.88 -14.28 -41.07
N PHE A 104 -4.12 -14.52 -41.43
CA PHE A 104 -5.19 -14.84 -40.50
C PHE A 104 -5.66 -16.27 -40.75
N LEU A 105 -5.86 -17.03 -39.67
CA LEU A 105 -6.49 -18.33 -39.70
C LEU A 105 -7.83 -18.23 -38.96
N SER A 106 -8.94 -18.69 -39.54
CA SER A 106 -10.24 -18.57 -38.88
C SER A 106 -11.14 -19.75 -39.22
N ASN A 107 -12.02 -20.10 -38.29
CA ASN A 107 -13.15 -21.00 -38.50
C ASN A 107 -14.50 -20.25 -38.36
N GLY A 108 -14.48 -18.91 -38.37
CA GLY A 108 -15.61 -18.05 -38.12
C GLY A 108 -15.77 -17.67 -36.65
N GLU A 109 -15.49 -18.55 -35.71
CA GLU A 109 -15.50 -18.28 -34.26
C GLU A 109 -14.14 -17.78 -33.76
N ASP A 110 -13.14 -18.60 -33.96
CA ASP A 110 -11.77 -18.32 -33.57
C ASP A 110 -11.01 -17.63 -34.71
N ILE A 111 -10.15 -16.70 -34.35
CA ILE A 111 -9.28 -15.96 -35.25
C ILE A 111 -7.87 -16.00 -34.68
N TYR A 112 -6.91 -16.41 -35.50
CA TYR A 112 -5.50 -16.33 -35.20
C TYR A 112 -4.85 -15.34 -36.15
N PHE A 113 -4.04 -14.42 -35.62
CA PHE A 113 -3.20 -13.51 -36.37
C PHE A 113 -1.76 -13.98 -36.35
N TRP A 114 -1.13 -14.03 -37.51
CA TRP A 114 0.25 -14.48 -37.63
C TRP A 114 1.08 -13.53 -38.47
N ASP A 115 1.99 -12.85 -37.82
CA ASP A 115 3.10 -12.11 -38.42
C ASP A 115 4.26 -13.10 -38.64
N TYR A 116 4.13 -13.97 -39.65
CA TYR A 116 4.92 -15.20 -39.82
C TYR A 116 6.43 -14.95 -39.98
N LYS A 117 6.84 -13.74 -40.35
CA LYS A 117 8.26 -13.34 -40.47
C LYS A 117 8.89 -12.95 -39.14
N ASN A 118 8.10 -12.60 -38.14
CA ASN A 118 8.61 -11.95 -36.92
C ASN A 118 8.17 -12.63 -35.62
N ARG A 119 7.05 -13.31 -35.62
CA ARG A 119 6.51 -13.93 -34.39
C ARG A 119 5.55 -15.06 -34.69
N PRO A 120 5.33 -16.00 -33.72
CA PRO A 120 4.33 -17.03 -33.84
C PRO A 120 2.92 -16.46 -33.90
N GLU A 121 1.96 -17.27 -34.35
CA GLU A 121 0.55 -16.95 -34.38
C GLU A 121 -0.01 -16.71 -32.97
N GLN A 122 -1.00 -15.82 -32.90
CA GLN A 122 -1.66 -15.48 -31.63
C GLN A 122 -3.17 -15.41 -31.88
N LYS A 123 -3.94 -15.97 -30.94
CA LYS A 123 -5.39 -15.86 -30.96
C LYS A 123 -5.80 -14.40 -30.70
N VAL A 124 -6.65 -13.85 -31.55
CA VAL A 124 -7.18 -12.48 -31.48
C VAL A 124 -8.70 -12.49 -31.49
N MET A 125 -9.31 -11.40 -31.01
CA MET A 125 -10.77 -11.34 -30.87
C MET A 125 -11.47 -10.81 -32.13
N THR A 126 -10.78 -9.96 -32.91
CA THR A 126 -11.29 -9.39 -34.15
C THR A 126 -10.23 -9.43 -35.23
N PHE A 127 -10.64 -9.31 -36.51
CA PHE A 127 -9.69 -8.97 -37.56
C PHE A 127 -9.12 -7.55 -37.32
N PHE A 128 -7.92 -7.33 -37.82
CA PHE A 128 -7.30 -6.01 -37.82
C PHE A 128 -7.85 -5.19 -38.97
N SER A 129 -7.97 -3.88 -38.80
CA SER A 129 -8.31 -2.97 -39.89
C SER A 129 -7.14 -2.83 -40.87
N GLN A 130 -7.43 -2.31 -42.06
CA GLN A 130 -6.40 -1.97 -43.05
C GLN A 130 -5.33 -1.05 -42.45
N ARG A 131 -5.74 -0.03 -41.68
CA ARG A 131 -4.86 0.90 -40.99
C ARG A 131 -3.98 0.20 -39.96
N ASP A 132 -4.48 -0.79 -39.23
CA ASP A 132 -3.68 -1.50 -38.22
C ASP A 132 -2.56 -2.32 -38.88
N LEU A 133 -2.87 -3.01 -40.00
CA LEU A 133 -1.86 -3.78 -40.73
C LEU A 133 -0.80 -2.87 -41.38
N GLU A 134 -1.24 -1.76 -42.04
CA GLU A 134 -0.34 -0.76 -42.60
C GLU A 134 0.55 -0.13 -41.51
N LYS A 135 -0.02 0.17 -40.32
CA LYS A 135 0.70 0.69 -39.16
C LYS A 135 1.82 -0.26 -38.74
N ILE A 136 1.54 -1.57 -38.60
CA ILE A 136 2.56 -2.56 -38.24
C ILE A 136 3.72 -2.54 -39.24
N LEU A 137 3.45 -2.44 -40.54
CA LEU A 137 4.50 -2.36 -41.57
C LEU A 137 5.32 -1.07 -41.49
N ILE A 138 4.68 0.06 -41.18
CA ILE A 138 5.36 1.34 -41.01
C ILE A 138 6.29 1.29 -39.80
N LEU A 139 5.75 0.87 -38.64
CA LEU A 139 6.52 0.75 -37.40
C LEU A 139 7.74 -0.21 -37.60
N ARG A 140 7.54 -1.33 -38.28
CA ARG A 140 8.61 -2.27 -38.60
C ARG A 140 9.76 -1.64 -39.36
N LYS A 141 9.47 -0.74 -40.30
CA LYS A 141 10.49 -0.04 -41.12
C LYS A 141 11.23 1.06 -40.36
N SER A 142 10.56 1.72 -39.42
CA SER A 142 11.08 2.83 -38.62
C SER A 142 11.73 2.39 -37.31
N ARG A 143 11.53 1.14 -36.91
CA ARG A 143 11.95 0.59 -35.61
C ARG A 143 13.44 0.71 -35.40
N LYS A 144 13.81 1.28 -34.25
CA LYS A 144 15.15 1.31 -33.67
C LYS A 144 15.19 0.48 -32.39
N PRO A 145 16.32 -0.12 -32.03
CA PRO A 145 16.50 -0.71 -30.71
C PRO A 145 16.29 0.33 -29.60
N LEU A 146 15.63 -0.06 -28.50
CA LEU A 146 15.46 0.84 -27.34
C LEU A 146 16.78 1.21 -26.69
N SER A 147 17.76 0.31 -26.78
CA SER A 147 19.13 0.53 -26.29
C SER A 147 19.83 1.74 -26.90
N VAL A 148 19.46 2.16 -28.13
CA VAL A 148 20.03 3.36 -28.75
C VAL A 148 19.25 4.64 -28.43
N ILE A 149 18.08 4.54 -27.83
CA ILE A 149 17.30 5.70 -27.40
C ILE A 149 17.72 6.07 -25.95
N PRO A 150 18.29 7.26 -25.73
CA PRO A 150 18.87 7.59 -24.45
C PRO A 150 17.77 7.64 -23.33
N ILE A 151 18.13 7.18 -22.14
CA ILE A 151 17.37 7.46 -20.94
C ILE A 151 17.83 8.81 -20.42
N PRO A 152 16.94 9.81 -20.27
CA PRO A 152 17.34 11.13 -19.83
C PRO A 152 17.85 11.12 -18.38
N ASP A 153 18.88 11.94 -18.09
CA ASP A 153 19.36 12.12 -16.72
C ASP A 153 18.44 13.05 -15.92
N LYS A 154 17.83 14.00 -16.61
CA LYS A 154 16.95 15.02 -16.02
C LYS A 154 15.69 15.20 -16.84
N VAL A 155 14.63 15.60 -16.17
CA VAL A 155 13.38 16.05 -16.78
C VAL A 155 12.99 17.41 -16.24
N PHE A 156 12.28 18.19 -17.06
CA PHE A 156 11.74 19.48 -16.67
C PHE A 156 10.25 19.31 -16.30
N PHE A 157 9.90 19.77 -15.11
CA PHE A 157 8.54 19.73 -14.62
C PHE A 157 8.17 21.08 -13.98
N GLN A 158 7.17 21.76 -14.51
CA GLN A 158 6.71 23.07 -14.01
C GLN A 158 7.83 24.11 -13.84
N GLY A 159 8.80 24.09 -14.77
CA GLY A 159 9.94 25.02 -14.76
C GLY A 159 11.13 24.58 -13.92
N GLU A 160 11.02 23.49 -13.16
CA GLU A 160 12.08 22.91 -12.35
C GLU A 160 12.74 21.73 -13.06
N SER A 161 14.05 21.63 -12.93
CA SER A 161 14.82 20.44 -13.38
C SER A 161 14.84 19.40 -12.27
N ARG A 162 14.46 18.17 -12.60
CA ARG A 162 14.47 17.03 -11.67
C ARG A 162 15.31 15.90 -12.20
N ASP A 163 16.21 15.36 -11.38
CA ASP A 163 17.02 14.21 -11.73
C ASP A 163 16.17 12.94 -11.82
N ILE A 164 16.43 12.12 -12.82
CA ILE A 164 15.88 10.77 -12.91
C ILE A 164 16.70 9.86 -12.01
N ARG A 165 16.02 9.24 -11.06
CA ARG A 165 16.62 8.39 -10.04
C ARG A 165 17.16 7.09 -10.65
N SER A 166 18.21 6.51 -10.03
CA SER A 166 18.86 5.27 -10.52
C SER A 166 17.88 4.13 -10.77
N TYR A 167 17.01 3.85 -9.80
CA TYR A 167 16.03 2.79 -9.92
C TYR A 167 14.97 3.03 -11.03
N GLN A 168 14.67 4.28 -11.38
CA GLN A 168 13.78 4.61 -12.52
C GLN A 168 14.48 4.28 -13.84
N LYS A 169 15.78 4.58 -13.95
CA LYS A 169 16.59 4.20 -15.10
C LYS A 169 16.69 2.67 -15.23
N GLU A 170 16.92 1.98 -14.11
CA GLU A 170 16.97 0.51 -14.06
C GLU A 170 15.65 -0.13 -14.50
N ALA A 171 14.51 0.43 -14.05
CA ALA A 171 13.18 -0.02 -14.46
C ALA A 171 12.98 0.11 -15.98
N MET A 172 13.38 1.26 -16.56
CA MET A 172 13.33 1.46 -18.01
C MET A 172 14.25 0.49 -18.75
N GLN A 173 15.47 0.30 -18.28
CA GLN A 173 16.41 -0.68 -18.86
C GLN A 173 15.91 -2.12 -18.77
N ALA A 174 15.22 -2.49 -17.67
CA ALA A 174 14.63 -3.80 -17.55
C ALA A 174 13.49 -4.01 -18.55
N MET A 175 12.64 -2.99 -18.77
CA MET A 175 11.63 -3.01 -19.83
C MET A 175 12.24 -3.10 -21.22
N ASP A 176 13.31 -2.35 -21.49
CA ASP A 176 14.03 -2.41 -22.77
C ASP A 176 14.53 -3.82 -23.08
N ARG A 177 15.25 -4.43 -22.14
CA ARG A 177 15.75 -5.80 -22.27
C ARG A 177 14.63 -6.81 -22.50
N ALA A 178 13.51 -6.66 -21.77
CA ALA A 178 12.37 -7.55 -21.93
C ALA A 178 11.74 -7.42 -23.34
N ILE A 179 11.53 -6.19 -23.82
CA ILE A 179 10.97 -5.92 -25.15
C ILE A 179 11.91 -6.43 -26.25
N GLU A 180 13.20 -6.18 -26.13
CA GLU A 180 14.22 -6.60 -27.11
C GLU A 180 14.40 -8.13 -27.14
N SER A 181 14.15 -8.82 -26.01
CA SER A 181 14.10 -10.29 -25.96
C SER A 181 12.80 -10.88 -26.52
N GLY A 182 11.88 -10.06 -27.00
CA GLY A 182 10.60 -10.51 -27.57
C GLY A 182 9.48 -10.71 -26.55
N LYS A 183 9.67 -10.37 -25.28
CA LYS A 183 8.61 -10.42 -24.26
C LYS A 183 7.54 -9.37 -24.57
N ARG A 184 6.29 -9.78 -24.52
CA ARG A 184 5.13 -8.91 -24.79
C ARG A 184 4.34 -8.57 -23.54
N LYS A 185 4.61 -9.23 -22.43
CA LYS A 185 3.96 -8.99 -21.13
C LYS A 185 5.03 -8.75 -20.08
N MET A 186 4.86 -7.72 -19.29
CA MET A 186 5.81 -7.27 -18.28
C MET A 186 5.09 -6.78 -17.06
N LEU A 187 5.64 -7.05 -15.88
CA LEU A 187 5.14 -6.54 -14.61
C LEU A 187 6.25 -5.73 -13.92
N ILE A 188 5.96 -4.48 -13.65
CA ILE A 188 6.85 -3.55 -12.96
C ILE A 188 6.30 -3.27 -11.57
N VAL A 189 7.00 -3.74 -10.57
CA VAL A 189 6.65 -3.56 -9.17
C VAL A 189 7.49 -2.43 -8.60
N MET A 190 6.85 -1.33 -8.23
CA MET A 190 7.53 -0.18 -7.62
C MET A 190 6.69 0.35 -6.47
N ALA A 191 7.32 0.59 -5.31
CA ALA A 191 6.63 1.07 -4.12
C ALA A 191 5.87 2.39 -4.38
N THR A 192 4.87 2.66 -3.57
CA THR A 192 4.15 3.93 -3.63
C THR A 192 5.11 5.09 -3.36
N GLY A 193 4.99 6.19 -4.12
CA GLY A 193 5.87 7.36 -3.94
C GLY A 193 7.17 7.34 -4.75
N THR A 194 7.46 6.25 -5.50
CA THR A 194 8.69 6.12 -6.30
C THR A 194 8.60 6.73 -7.70
N GLY A 195 7.45 7.30 -8.08
CA GLY A 195 7.29 7.96 -9.40
C GLY A 195 7.00 6.99 -10.54
N LYS A 196 6.22 5.92 -10.30
CA LYS A 196 5.77 4.96 -11.33
C LYS A 196 5.26 5.63 -12.62
N THR A 197 4.34 6.60 -12.46
CA THR A 197 3.72 7.30 -13.60
C THR A 197 4.75 8.09 -14.42
N LEU A 198 5.73 8.71 -13.78
CA LEU A 198 6.84 9.38 -14.48
C LEU A 198 7.71 8.37 -15.24
N THR A 199 8.09 7.29 -14.57
CA THR A 199 8.94 6.25 -15.18
C THR A 199 8.30 5.67 -16.43
N ILE A 200 6.99 5.38 -16.38
CA ILE A 200 6.29 4.84 -17.54
C ILE A 200 6.04 5.90 -18.63
N ALA A 201 5.80 7.17 -18.25
CA ALA A 201 5.67 8.24 -19.23
C ALA A 201 6.96 8.39 -20.06
N LEU A 202 8.12 8.36 -19.41
CA LEU A 202 9.41 8.40 -20.10
C LEU A 202 9.65 7.15 -20.96
N GLN A 203 9.25 5.98 -20.50
CA GLN A 203 9.33 4.77 -21.30
C GLN A 203 8.43 4.82 -22.53
N ILE A 204 7.21 5.31 -22.41
CA ILE A 204 6.30 5.55 -23.54
C ILE A 204 6.94 6.47 -24.56
N LYS A 205 7.54 7.60 -24.11
CA LYS A 205 8.23 8.54 -24.98
C LYS A 205 9.31 7.84 -25.80
N ARG A 206 10.18 7.09 -25.13
CA ARG A 206 11.27 6.34 -25.77
C ARG A 206 10.74 5.29 -26.75
N MET A 207 9.62 4.63 -26.45
CA MET A 207 8.99 3.67 -27.38
C MET A 207 8.42 4.35 -28.62
N PHE A 208 7.85 5.56 -28.51
CA PHE A 208 7.45 6.36 -29.67
C PHE A 208 8.66 6.77 -30.50
N GLU A 209 9.72 7.30 -29.88
CA GLU A 209 10.96 7.72 -30.55
C GLU A 209 11.69 6.54 -31.22
N ALA A 210 11.57 5.35 -30.64
CA ALA A 210 12.10 4.11 -31.24
C ALA A 210 11.23 3.59 -32.40
N GLY A 211 10.08 4.18 -32.68
CA GLY A 211 9.14 3.69 -33.69
C GLY A 211 8.53 2.33 -33.36
N LEU A 212 8.41 2.01 -32.10
CA LEU A 212 7.85 0.74 -31.62
C LEU A 212 6.32 0.79 -31.47
N ILE A 213 5.77 1.96 -31.22
CA ILE A 213 4.34 2.19 -30.94
C ILE A 213 3.83 3.46 -31.61
N GLU A 214 2.56 3.48 -31.98
CA GLU A 214 1.80 4.65 -32.45
C GLU A 214 0.63 4.98 -31.54
N ARG A 215 0.05 3.96 -30.87
CA ARG A 215 -1.15 4.11 -30.03
C ARG A 215 -1.00 3.36 -28.71
N VAL A 216 -1.32 4.07 -27.64
CA VAL A 216 -1.23 3.57 -26.25
C VAL A 216 -2.60 3.61 -25.60
N LEU A 217 -2.95 2.54 -24.89
CA LEU A 217 -4.04 2.50 -23.94
C LEU A 217 -3.48 2.50 -22.53
N PHE A 218 -3.84 3.49 -21.73
CA PHE A 218 -3.44 3.60 -20.31
C PHE A 218 -4.67 3.36 -19.43
N LEU A 219 -4.68 2.22 -18.74
CA LEU A 219 -5.80 1.81 -17.88
C LEU A 219 -5.56 2.28 -16.46
N VAL A 220 -6.58 2.90 -15.89
CA VAL A 220 -6.62 3.37 -14.50
C VAL A 220 -7.84 2.81 -13.77
N ASP A 221 -7.75 2.78 -12.44
CA ASP A 221 -8.85 2.33 -11.60
C ASP A 221 -9.97 3.39 -11.46
N ARG A 222 -9.59 4.67 -11.41
CA ARG A 222 -10.52 5.79 -11.18
C ARG A 222 -10.23 6.97 -12.10
N ILE A 223 -11.28 7.76 -12.35
CA ILE A 223 -11.20 8.94 -13.22
C ILE A 223 -10.16 9.96 -12.70
N GLU A 224 -10.09 10.16 -11.39
CA GLU A 224 -9.13 11.07 -10.75
C GLU A 224 -7.67 10.67 -11.05
N LEU A 225 -7.37 9.38 -11.02
CA LEU A 225 -6.07 8.85 -11.45
C LEU A 225 -5.82 9.09 -12.93
N GLY A 226 -6.88 8.96 -13.74
CA GLY A 226 -6.82 9.27 -15.18
C GLY A 226 -6.47 10.73 -15.43
N LYS A 227 -7.10 11.67 -14.72
CA LYS A 227 -6.76 13.10 -14.80
C LYS A 227 -5.31 13.39 -14.38
N GLN A 228 -4.82 12.75 -13.31
CA GLN A 228 -3.43 12.90 -12.87
C GLN A 228 -2.44 12.33 -13.89
N ALA A 229 -2.73 11.15 -14.46
CA ALA A 229 -1.92 10.57 -15.52
C ALA A 229 -1.92 11.47 -16.76
N GLN A 230 -3.07 12.01 -17.15
CA GLN A 230 -3.18 12.94 -18.27
C GLN A 230 -2.35 14.20 -18.07
N ASN A 231 -2.39 14.79 -16.87
CA ASN A 231 -1.54 15.94 -16.56
C ASN A 231 -0.05 15.59 -16.68
N THR A 232 0.35 14.43 -16.15
CA THR A 232 1.73 13.93 -16.28
C THR A 232 2.12 13.75 -17.76
N PHE A 233 1.25 13.14 -18.57
CA PHE A 233 1.51 12.95 -19.99
C PHE A 233 1.56 14.28 -20.75
N ASN A 234 0.69 15.21 -20.44
CA ASN A 234 0.73 16.55 -21.05
C ASN A 234 2.01 17.31 -20.70
N ASP A 235 2.61 17.07 -19.54
CA ASP A 235 3.88 17.69 -19.13
C ASP A 235 5.09 17.04 -19.82
N TYR A 236 5.11 15.71 -19.90
CA TYR A 236 6.30 14.97 -20.36
C TYR A 236 6.20 14.44 -21.80
N LEU A 237 4.99 14.33 -22.36
CA LEU A 237 4.68 13.76 -23.67
C LEU A 237 3.95 14.78 -24.56
N LYS A 238 4.36 16.03 -24.54
CA LYS A 238 3.69 17.15 -25.26
C LYS A 238 3.50 16.89 -26.75
N GLU A 239 4.39 16.12 -27.36
CA GLU A 239 4.38 15.77 -28.77
C GLU A 239 3.34 14.67 -29.10
N PHE A 240 2.82 13.96 -28.08
CA PHE A 240 1.90 12.85 -28.22
C PHE A 240 0.60 13.16 -27.46
N PRO A 241 -0.46 13.62 -28.16
CA PRO A 241 -1.70 14.03 -27.50
C PRO A 241 -2.34 12.90 -26.71
N SER A 242 -2.75 13.20 -25.48
CA SER A 242 -3.44 12.27 -24.58
C SER A 242 -4.89 12.69 -24.35
N GLU A 243 -5.78 11.72 -24.28
CA GLU A 243 -7.20 11.92 -24.02
C GLU A 243 -7.70 10.98 -22.93
N LEU A 244 -8.45 11.56 -21.98
CA LEU A 244 -9.22 10.77 -21.00
C LEU A 244 -10.58 10.41 -21.60
N LEU A 245 -10.79 9.11 -21.83
CA LEU A 245 -12.03 8.58 -22.35
C LEU A 245 -13.12 8.64 -21.28
N TYR A 246 -14.06 9.57 -21.45
CA TYR A 246 -15.17 9.79 -20.53
C TYR A 246 -16.45 10.15 -21.31
N GLY A 247 -17.58 9.55 -20.92
CA GLY A 247 -18.87 9.94 -21.48
C GLY A 247 -19.12 9.62 -22.96
N GLY A 248 -18.39 8.64 -23.54
CA GLY A 248 -18.67 8.12 -24.88
C GLY A 248 -18.17 8.98 -26.07
N ARG A 249 -17.47 10.07 -25.83
CA ARG A 249 -16.86 10.90 -26.89
C ARG A 249 -15.38 10.59 -27.02
N GLN A 250 -14.97 10.13 -28.18
CA GLN A 250 -13.57 9.88 -28.52
C GLN A 250 -13.11 10.86 -29.61
N LYS A 251 -12.00 11.55 -29.40
CA LYS A 251 -11.25 12.20 -30.46
C LYS A 251 -10.38 11.16 -31.14
N LYS A 252 -10.67 10.83 -32.38
CA LYS A 252 -9.98 9.76 -33.16
C LYS A 252 -8.48 9.99 -33.41
N GLU A 253 -7.91 11.08 -32.93
CA GLU A 253 -6.55 11.51 -33.27
C GLU A 253 -5.55 11.42 -32.10
N SER A 254 -6.00 11.01 -30.90
CA SER A 254 -5.09 10.93 -29.73
C SER A 254 -4.18 9.71 -29.80
N SER A 255 -2.88 9.92 -29.62
CA SER A 255 -1.88 8.85 -29.55
C SER A 255 -1.98 8.04 -28.26
N ILE A 256 -2.45 8.66 -27.18
CA ILE A 256 -2.61 8.03 -25.86
C ILE A 256 -4.05 8.17 -25.41
N ILE A 257 -4.71 7.04 -25.21
CA ILE A 257 -6.05 6.97 -24.62
C ILE A 257 -5.92 6.50 -23.18
N ILE A 258 -6.44 7.32 -22.25
CA ILE A 258 -6.53 6.99 -20.83
C ILE A 258 -7.97 6.59 -20.54
N ALA A 259 -8.21 5.46 -19.92
CA ALA A 259 -9.55 4.99 -19.61
C ALA A 259 -9.63 4.23 -18.29
N THR A 260 -10.80 4.27 -17.66
CA THR A 260 -11.09 3.30 -16.61
C THR A 260 -11.47 1.96 -17.24
N LEU A 261 -11.23 0.88 -16.52
CA LEU A 261 -11.51 -0.46 -17.00
C LEU A 261 -12.97 -0.68 -17.42
N PRO A 262 -13.99 -0.27 -16.63
CA PRO A 262 -15.37 -0.36 -17.07
C PRO A 262 -15.66 0.46 -18.33
N THR A 263 -15.04 1.63 -18.47
CA THR A 263 -15.24 2.49 -19.65
C THR A 263 -14.75 1.83 -20.93
N ILE A 264 -13.49 1.33 -20.94
CA ILE A 264 -12.96 0.68 -22.14
C ILE A 264 -13.67 -0.64 -22.44
N TYR A 265 -14.04 -1.42 -21.40
CA TYR A 265 -14.74 -2.68 -21.57
C TYR A 265 -16.09 -2.48 -22.29
N SER A 266 -16.86 -1.45 -21.93
CA SER A 266 -18.13 -1.12 -22.58
C SER A 266 -17.98 -0.64 -24.02
N GLN A 267 -16.77 -0.28 -24.44
CA GLN A 267 -16.49 0.28 -25.77
C GLN A 267 -15.55 -0.60 -26.61
N LEU A 268 -15.24 -1.83 -26.17
CA LEU A 268 -14.33 -2.72 -26.90
C LEU A 268 -14.72 -2.89 -28.37
N GLN A 269 -16.02 -2.95 -28.68
CA GLN A 269 -16.54 -3.08 -30.03
C GLN A 269 -16.18 -1.91 -30.98
N ASN A 270 -15.73 -0.77 -30.46
CA ASN A 270 -15.31 0.38 -31.25
C ASN A 270 -13.85 0.28 -31.72
N PHE A 271 -13.12 -0.74 -31.23
CA PHE A 271 -11.71 -0.96 -31.50
C PHE A 271 -11.49 -2.35 -32.09
N THR A 272 -10.56 -2.45 -33.03
CA THR A 272 -10.03 -3.75 -33.48
C THR A 272 -9.00 -4.28 -32.49
N SER A 273 -8.74 -5.58 -32.52
CA SER A 273 -7.68 -6.18 -31.68
C SER A 273 -6.28 -5.60 -31.96
N GLY A 274 -6.03 -5.08 -33.15
CA GLY A 274 -4.76 -4.45 -33.56
C GLY A 274 -4.69 -2.94 -33.33
N TYR A 275 -5.71 -2.31 -32.72
CA TYR A 275 -5.78 -0.85 -32.61
C TYR A 275 -4.66 -0.25 -31.77
N PHE A 276 -4.39 -0.80 -30.57
CA PHE A 276 -3.33 -0.35 -29.67
C PHE A 276 -2.07 -1.19 -29.85
N ASP A 277 -0.91 -0.55 -29.75
CA ASP A 277 0.41 -1.20 -29.79
C ASP A 277 0.94 -1.48 -28.38
N LEU A 278 0.50 -0.68 -27.41
CA LEU A 278 0.88 -0.76 -26.00
C LEU A 278 -0.36 -0.60 -25.11
N VAL A 279 -0.56 -1.51 -24.19
CA VAL A 279 -1.56 -1.43 -23.13
C VAL A 279 -0.85 -1.41 -21.79
N ILE A 280 -1.06 -0.35 -21.02
CA ILE A 280 -0.51 -0.20 -19.68
C ILE A 280 -1.65 -0.26 -18.67
N SER A 281 -1.48 -1.03 -17.62
CA SER A 281 -2.42 -1.13 -16.51
C SER A 281 -1.78 -0.57 -15.25
N ASP A 282 -2.19 0.61 -14.81
CA ASP A 282 -1.81 1.12 -13.49
C ASP A 282 -2.65 0.45 -12.41
N GLU A 283 -2.01 0.16 -11.28
CA GLU A 283 -2.58 -0.61 -10.18
C GLU A 283 -3.13 -1.99 -10.64
N ALA A 284 -2.33 -2.74 -11.40
CA ALA A 284 -2.69 -3.99 -12.07
C ALA A 284 -3.24 -5.11 -11.15
N HIS A 285 -3.20 -4.91 -9.84
CA HIS A 285 -3.68 -5.86 -8.80
C HIS A 285 -5.17 -5.68 -8.45
N ARG A 286 -5.85 -4.62 -8.94
CA ARG A 286 -7.21 -4.31 -8.48
C ARG A 286 -8.31 -5.13 -9.12
N SER A 287 -9.32 -5.25 -8.44
CA SER A 287 -10.45 -6.08 -8.12
C SER A 287 -11.43 -6.52 -9.21
N ILE A 288 -11.19 -6.34 -10.49
CA ILE A 288 -12.10 -6.86 -11.53
C ILE A 288 -11.31 -7.72 -12.51
N TYR A 289 -10.71 -8.80 -11.98
CA TYR A 289 -9.83 -9.69 -12.72
C TYR A 289 -10.43 -10.19 -14.06
N HIS A 290 -11.73 -10.53 -14.09
CA HIS A 290 -12.37 -10.97 -15.32
C HIS A 290 -12.40 -9.87 -16.38
N LEU A 291 -12.70 -8.62 -15.99
CA LEU A 291 -12.70 -7.49 -16.92
C LEU A 291 -11.29 -7.16 -17.39
N TYR A 292 -10.28 -7.18 -16.48
CA TYR A 292 -8.88 -6.99 -16.86
C TYR A 292 -8.43 -8.04 -17.85
N LYS A 293 -8.67 -9.31 -17.56
CA LYS A 293 -8.30 -10.41 -18.44
C LYS A 293 -8.98 -10.26 -19.80
N SER A 294 -10.27 -9.87 -19.84
CA SER A 294 -11.00 -9.64 -21.07
C SER A 294 -10.40 -8.51 -21.90
N VAL A 295 -10.13 -7.35 -21.28
CA VAL A 295 -9.55 -6.19 -21.99
C VAL A 295 -8.11 -6.46 -22.43
N LEU A 296 -7.28 -7.03 -21.56
CA LEU A 296 -5.90 -7.35 -21.91
C LEU A 296 -5.82 -8.42 -23.02
N ASN A 297 -6.69 -9.41 -23.01
CA ASN A 297 -6.71 -10.44 -24.05
C ASN A 297 -7.35 -9.96 -25.36
N TYR A 298 -8.16 -8.90 -25.30
CA TYR A 298 -8.79 -8.33 -26.49
C TYR A 298 -7.76 -7.73 -27.45
N PHE A 299 -6.78 -6.98 -26.91
CA PHE A 299 -5.79 -6.28 -27.73
C PHE A 299 -4.52 -7.11 -27.94
N ASP A 300 -4.09 -7.20 -29.18
CA ASP A 300 -2.77 -7.75 -29.56
C ASP A 300 -1.68 -6.68 -29.43
N ALA A 301 -1.34 -6.32 -28.20
CA ALA A 301 -0.41 -5.25 -27.86
C ALA A 301 0.69 -5.74 -26.93
N ILE A 302 1.76 -4.96 -26.78
CA ILE A 302 2.68 -5.08 -25.65
C ILE A 302 1.90 -4.68 -24.39
N LYS A 303 2.04 -5.42 -23.28
CA LYS A 303 1.29 -5.22 -22.04
C LYS A 303 2.23 -4.98 -20.87
N ILE A 304 2.06 -3.85 -20.18
CA ILE A 304 2.86 -3.49 -19.02
C ILE A 304 1.92 -3.30 -17.83
N GLY A 305 2.08 -4.11 -16.80
CA GLY A 305 1.44 -3.92 -15.50
C GLY A 305 2.31 -3.08 -14.59
N LEU A 306 1.75 -2.05 -13.97
CA LEU A 306 2.37 -1.25 -12.94
C LEU A 306 1.66 -1.54 -11.62
N THR A 307 2.39 -1.83 -10.58
CA THR A 307 1.80 -2.04 -9.26
C THR A 307 2.82 -1.76 -8.15
N ALA A 308 2.32 -1.36 -6.98
CA ALA A 308 3.10 -1.39 -5.76
C ALA A 308 2.96 -2.75 -5.04
N THR A 309 1.92 -3.52 -5.36
CA THR A 309 1.48 -4.68 -4.59
C THR A 309 0.87 -5.74 -5.50
N PRO A 310 1.65 -6.64 -6.09
CA PRO A 310 1.09 -7.73 -6.89
C PRO A 310 0.31 -8.73 -6.01
N SER A 311 -0.83 -9.24 -6.50
CA SER A 311 -1.67 -10.20 -5.79
C SER A 311 -1.28 -11.64 -6.11
N ARG A 312 -1.31 -12.54 -5.11
CA ARG A 312 -1.04 -13.98 -5.24
C ARG A 312 -2.29 -14.86 -5.27
N TYR A 313 -3.48 -14.30 -5.18
CA TYR A 313 -4.70 -15.10 -5.23
C TYR A 313 -4.85 -15.74 -6.62
N ILE A 314 -5.24 -17.02 -6.67
CA ILE A 314 -5.34 -17.80 -7.92
C ILE A 314 -6.24 -17.12 -8.95
N ASP A 315 -7.40 -16.58 -8.53
CA ASP A 315 -8.36 -15.89 -9.40
C ASP A 315 -7.90 -14.48 -9.81
N ARG A 316 -6.91 -13.94 -9.10
CA ARG A 316 -6.42 -12.56 -9.21
C ARG A 316 -4.91 -12.51 -9.27
N ASN A 317 -4.27 -13.58 -9.74
CA ASN A 317 -2.82 -13.66 -9.76
C ASN A 317 -2.24 -12.73 -10.82
N THR A 318 -1.75 -11.59 -10.36
CA THR A 318 -1.12 -10.57 -11.19
C THR A 318 0.09 -11.12 -11.94
N TYR A 319 0.84 -12.05 -11.35
CA TYR A 319 2.03 -12.64 -11.99
C TYR A 319 1.65 -13.49 -13.20
N GLN A 320 0.58 -14.29 -13.12
CA GLN A 320 0.12 -15.09 -14.25
C GLN A 320 -0.43 -14.22 -15.38
N LEU A 321 -1.11 -13.13 -15.04
CA LEU A 321 -1.68 -12.22 -16.03
C LEU A 321 -0.61 -11.59 -16.93
N PHE A 322 0.56 -11.30 -16.35
CA PHE A 322 1.70 -10.70 -17.06
C PHE A 322 2.81 -11.70 -17.40
N ASP A 323 2.52 -13.01 -17.40
CA ASP A 323 3.46 -14.09 -17.72
C ASP A 323 4.76 -14.01 -16.88
N CYS A 324 4.60 -13.64 -15.61
CA CYS A 324 5.68 -13.48 -14.63
C CYS A 324 5.64 -14.53 -13.51
N TRP A 325 4.90 -15.61 -13.66
CA TRP A 325 4.82 -16.70 -12.70
C TRP A 325 5.74 -17.85 -13.09
N ASP A 326 6.58 -18.30 -12.17
CA ASP A 326 7.42 -19.48 -12.36
C ASP A 326 6.72 -20.71 -11.76
N GLU A 327 6.25 -21.59 -12.66
CA GLU A 327 5.52 -22.80 -12.25
C GLU A 327 6.41 -23.82 -11.50
N LYS A 328 7.74 -23.78 -11.70
CA LYS A 328 8.66 -24.72 -11.04
C LYS A 328 8.96 -24.28 -9.61
N GLU A 329 9.22 -23.00 -9.44
CA GLU A 329 9.58 -22.43 -8.14
C GLU A 329 8.35 -21.94 -7.37
N GLN A 330 7.15 -21.92 -8.00
CA GLN A 330 5.89 -21.41 -7.45
C GLN A 330 6.02 -19.99 -6.90
N ILE A 331 6.78 -19.15 -7.60
CA ILE A 331 7.02 -17.74 -7.24
C ILE A 331 6.74 -16.79 -8.41
N GLY A 332 6.40 -15.55 -8.08
CA GLY A 332 6.32 -14.46 -9.05
C GLY A 332 7.69 -13.87 -9.32
N LYS A 333 8.07 -13.78 -10.60
CA LYS A 333 9.31 -13.16 -11.08
C LYS A 333 8.97 -11.94 -11.95
N PRO A 334 8.65 -10.77 -11.34
CA PRO A 334 8.37 -9.55 -12.10
C PRO A 334 9.56 -9.15 -12.99
N THR A 335 9.30 -8.37 -14.02
CA THR A 335 10.34 -7.84 -14.90
C THR A 335 11.29 -6.89 -14.15
N TYR A 336 10.74 -6.11 -13.22
CA TYR A 336 11.52 -5.25 -12.32
C TYR A 336 10.81 -5.09 -10.97
N VAL A 337 11.59 -4.98 -9.90
CA VAL A 337 11.08 -4.74 -8.54
C VAL A 337 11.89 -3.65 -7.87
N TYR A 338 11.20 -2.67 -7.32
CA TYR A 338 11.75 -1.67 -6.41
C TYR A 338 10.81 -1.51 -5.21
N GLY A 339 11.13 -2.23 -4.13
CA GLY A 339 10.29 -2.32 -2.93
C GLY A 339 10.41 -1.11 -2.00
N LEU A 340 9.50 -1.04 -1.02
CA LEU A 340 9.52 0.01 0.01
C LEU A 340 10.83 -0.04 0.82
N ARG A 341 11.24 -1.22 1.25
CA ARG A 341 12.48 -1.45 2.01
C ARG A 341 13.70 -0.88 1.30
N GLN A 342 13.83 -1.19 0.01
CA GLN A 342 14.93 -0.68 -0.79
C GLN A 342 14.87 0.85 -0.92
N GLY A 343 13.67 1.41 -1.15
CA GLY A 343 13.48 2.85 -1.27
C GLY A 343 13.78 3.62 0.02
N ILE A 344 13.50 3.02 1.18
CA ILE A 344 13.87 3.57 2.50
C ILE A 344 15.39 3.50 2.69
N LYS A 345 15.99 2.34 2.43
CA LYS A 345 17.45 2.12 2.55
C LYS A 345 18.26 3.07 1.67
N GLU A 346 17.82 3.32 0.46
CA GLU A 346 18.46 4.22 -0.48
C GLU A 346 18.11 5.70 -0.26
N GLY A 347 17.30 6.01 0.77
CA GLY A 347 16.94 7.39 1.10
C GLY A 347 15.99 8.07 0.12
N TYR A 348 15.24 7.33 -0.69
CA TYR A 348 14.22 7.89 -1.59
C TYR A 348 12.81 7.89 -1.02
N LEU A 349 12.56 7.10 0.02
CA LEU A 349 11.30 7.03 0.74
C LEU A 349 11.51 7.27 2.23
N ALA A 350 10.50 7.81 2.88
CA ALA A 350 10.50 8.04 4.33
C ALA A 350 10.31 6.71 5.08
N GLY A 351 11.11 6.50 6.10
CA GLY A 351 10.92 5.44 7.07
C GLY A 351 9.67 5.66 7.93
N TYR A 352 9.29 4.69 8.75
CA TYR A 352 8.13 4.86 9.63
C TYR A 352 8.24 4.05 10.91
N ASP A 353 7.54 4.54 11.92
CA ASP A 353 7.28 3.88 13.19
C ASP A 353 5.77 3.63 13.36
N ILE A 354 5.41 2.69 14.21
CA ILE A 354 4.03 2.31 14.47
C ILE A 354 3.75 2.46 15.95
N VAL A 355 2.65 3.13 16.28
CA VAL A 355 2.08 3.17 17.63
C VAL A 355 0.75 2.46 17.58
N ARG A 356 0.68 1.27 18.16
CA ARG A 356 -0.57 0.51 18.31
C ARG A 356 -1.25 0.92 19.60
N ILE A 357 -2.52 1.25 19.51
CA ILE A 357 -3.32 1.70 20.65
C ILE A 357 -4.58 0.85 20.70
N ASP A 358 -4.60 -0.11 21.59
CA ASP A 358 -5.76 -0.97 21.80
C ASP A 358 -6.67 -0.34 22.84
N THR A 359 -7.91 -0.13 22.49
CA THR A 359 -8.96 0.23 23.44
C THR A 359 -9.78 -1.01 23.80
N LYS A 360 -10.46 -1.00 24.95
CA LYS A 360 -11.27 -2.12 25.38
C LYS A 360 -12.34 -2.48 24.32
N VAL A 361 -13.05 -1.48 23.82
CA VAL A 361 -14.08 -1.68 22.77
C VAL A 361 -13.48 -2.20 21.46
N SER A 362 -12.27 -1.76 21.07
CA SER A 362 -11.63 -2.25 19.86
C SER A 362 -11.11 -3.69 19.98
N LEU A 363 -10.85 -4.19 21.18
CA LEU A 363 -10.42 -5.58 21.42
C LEU A 363 -11.58 -6.56 21.62
N GLU A 364 -12.57 -6.17 22.43
CA GLU A 364 -13.63 -7.07 22.92
C GLU A 364 -14.96 -6.87 22.19
N GLY A 365 -15.12 -5.76 21.43
CA GLY A 365 -16.43 -5.34 20.94
C GLY A 365 -17.26 -4.70 22.04
N ILE A 366 -18.56 -4.68 21.85
CA ILE A 366 -19.51 -4.09 22.82
C ILE A 366 -20.81 -4.90 22.84
N ARG A 367 -21.40 -5.05 24.02
CA ARG A 367 -22.76 -5.54 24.17
C ARG A 367 -23.71 -4.35 24.33
N TYR A 368 -24.76 -4.32 23.53
CA TYR A 368 -25.75 -3.24 23.55
C TYR A 368 -27.13 -3.78 23.17
N GLU A 369 -28.17 -3.42 23.93
CA GLU A 369 -29.54 -3.89 23.72
C GLU A 369 -29.68 -5.42 23.57
N GLU A 370 -29.01 -6.17 24.47
CA GLU A 370 -28.99 -7.65 24.52
C GLU A 370 -28.27 -8.32 23.32
N GLU A 371 -27.71 -7.56 22.35
CA GLU A 371 -26.90 -8.05 21.26
C GLU A 371 -25.41 -7.83 21.48
N ASP A 372 -24.59 -8.78 21.04
CA ASP A 372 -23.13 -8.70 21.06
C ASP A 372 -22.62 -8.21 19.69
N TYR A 373 -21.84 -7.13 19.69
CA TYR A 373 -21.21 -6.57 18.51
C TYR A 373 -19.70 -6.79 18.58
N ASN A 374 -19.16 -7.49 17.59
CA ASN A 374 -17.74 -7.77 17.50
C ASN A 374 -16.94 -6.53 17.06
N PRO A 375 -15.60 -6.52 17.23
CA PRO A 375 -14.74 -5.43 16.75
C PRO A 375 -14.92 -5.10 15.25
N GLU A 376 -15.31 -6.08 14.43
CA GLU A 376 -15.57 -5.90 12.99
C GLU A 376 -16.87 -5.15 12.68
N ASP A 377 -17.83 -5.17 13.62
CA ASP A 377 -19.13 -4.49 13.51
C ASP A 377 -19.02 -2.99 13.82
N LEU A 378 -17.95 -2.58 14.51
CA LEU A 378 -17.74 -1.20 14.93
C LEU A 378 -17.70 -0.25 13.73
N GLU A 379 -18.47 0.84 13.85
CA GLU A 379 -18.63 1.89 12.84
C GLU A 379 -19.25 1.45 11.50
N ARG A 380 -19.52 0.16 11.35
CA ARG A 380 -20.29 -0.40 10.22
C ARG A 380 -21.74 -0.66 10.59
N ILE A 381 -21.96 -1.29 11.72
CA ILE A 381 -23.27 -1.72 12.25
C ILE A 381 -23.59 -0.95 13.51
N ILE A 382 -22.62 -0.79 14.42
CA ILE A 382 -22.77 -0.03 15.65
C ILE A 382 -21.73 1.06 15.76
N ASN A 383 -22.15 2.26 16.18
CA ASN A 383 -21.28 3.39 16.48
C ASN A 383 -21.17 3.60 17.99
N VAL A 384 -19.92 3.71 18.48
CA VAL A 384 -19.61 3.93 19.88
C VAL A 384 -18.89 5.28 20.05
N PRO A 385 -19.60 6.36 20.41
CA PRO A 385 -19.00 7.70 20.52
C PRO A 385 -17.82 7.78 21.50
N ALA A 386 -17.86 7.04 22.60
CA ALA A 386 -16.77 7.01 23.58
C ALA A 386 -15.47 6.48 22.98
N ARG A 387 -15.55 5.42 22.14
CA ARG A 387 -14.39 4.91 21.40
C ARG A 387 -13.78 5.98 20.50
N ASN A 388 -14.60 6.70 19.76
CA ASN A 388 -14.12 7.74 18.85
C ASN A 388 -13.48 8.93 19.59
N ARG A 389 -14.02 9.32 20.74
CA ARG A 389 -13.36 10.30 21.62
C ARG A 389 -12.05 9.78 22.19
N GLN A 390 -12.01 8.50 22.58
CA GLN A 390 -10.78 7.90 23.12
C GLN A 390 -9.67 7.82 22.07
N ILE A 391 -9.99 7.54 20.82
CA ILE A 391 -9.05 7.58 19.68
C ILE A 391 -8.43 8.98 19.56
N VAL A 392 -9.26 10.04 19.58
CA VAL A 392 -8.81 11.42 19.46
C VAL A 392 -7.91 11.83 20.63
N LYS A 393 -8.31 11.50 21.87
CA LYS A 393 -7.51 11.78 23.07
C LYS A 393 -6.17 11.06 23.05
N ALA A 394 -6.18 9.77 22.73
CA ALA A 394 -4.95 8.97 22.66
C ALA A 394 -3.98 9.50 21.59
N TYR A 395 -4.49 9.92 20.42
CA TYR A 395 -3.65 10.57 19.41
C TYR A 395 -3.02 11.85 19.93
N LYS A 396 -3.82 12.72 20.59
CA LYS A 396 -3.32 13.98 21.16
C LYS A 396 -2.22 13.72 22.18
N GLU A 397 -2.46 12.81 23.12
CA GLU A 397 -1.48 12.43 24.15
C GLU A 397 -0.15 11.95 23.53
N GLU A 398 -0.21 11.13 22.48
CA GLU A 398 0.98 10.63 21.81
C GLU A 398 1.73 11.73 21.02
N GLU A 399 1.02 12.65 20.36
CA GLU A 399 1.67 13.77 19.68
C GLU A 399 2.28 14.79 20.67
N GLU A 400 1.63 15.01 21.80
CA GLU A 400 2.17 15.85 22.88
C GLU A 400 3.44 15.25 23.50
N LYS A 401 3.50 13.91 23.71
CA LYS A 401 4.71 13.21 24.14
C LYS A 401 5.84 13.33 23.11
N ARG A 402 5.50 13.20 21.82
CA ARG A 402 6.47 13.26 20.73
C ARG A 402 7.10 14.66 20.61
N GLN A 403 6.29 15.68 20.60
CA GLN A 403 6.72 17.07 20.58
C GLN A 403 5.57 18.01 20.95
N PRO A 404 5.59 18.59 22.14
CA PRO A 404 4.55 19.52 22.57
C PRO A 404 4.37 20.70 21.60
N LYS A 405 3.12 21.10 21.38
CA LYS A 405 2.73 22.26 20.55
C LYS A 405 3.08 22.18 19.06
N ARG A 406 3.61 21.06 18.56
CA ARG A 406 3.79 20.86 17.13
C ARG A 406 2.61 20.08 16.56
N HIS A 407 1.93 20.65 15.58
CA HIS A 407 0.86 19.98 14.84
C HIS A 407 1.39 19.47 13.49
N ARG A 408 1.07 18.23 13.15
CA ARG A 408 1.54 17.54 11.97
C ARG A 408 0.39 17.23 11.02
N LYS A 409 0.66 17.30 9.71
CA LYS A 409 -0.32 16.83 8.73
C LYS A 409 -0.56 15.36 8.90
N ALA A 410 -1.84 14.97 8.99
CA ALA A 410 -2.24 13.57 9.14
C ALA A 410 -3.39 13.19 8.22
N ILE A 411 -3.43 11.92 7.82
CA ILE A 411 -4.60 11.31 7.17
C ILE A 411 -5.21 10.31 8.14
N VAL A 412 -6.52 10.44 8.36
CA VAL A 412 -7.31 9.53 9.19
C VAL A 412 -8.18 8.68 8.27
N PHE A 413 -7.95 7.37 8.24
CA PHE A 413 -8.75 6.43 7.46
C PHE A 413 -9.94 5.92 8.27
N ALA A 414 -11.12 6.45 7.97
CA ALA A 414 -12.36 6.11 8.64
C ALA A 414 -13.14 5.00 7.91
N VAL A 415 -14.07 4.34 8.62
CA VAL A 415 -14.87 3.21 8.11
C VAL A 415 -15.98 3.70 7.19
N THR A 416 -16.79 4.66 7.68
CA THR A 416 -17.95 5.22 6.97
C THR A 416 -17.88 6.74 6.93
N GLN A 417 -18.68 7.36 6.08
CA GLN A 417 -18.76 8.83 5.98
C GLN A 417 -19.27 9.45 7.29
N LYS A 418 -20.21 8.80 7.95
CA LYS A 418 -20.72 9.23 9.27
C LYS A 418 -19.60 9.17 10.31
N HIS A 419 -18.84 8.09 10.33
CA HIS A 419 -17.67 7.94 11.19
C HIS A 419 -16.62 9.04 10.91
N ALA A 420 -16.33 9.34 9.63
CA ALA A 420 -15.41 10.40 9.28
C ALA A 420 -15.86 11.77 9.79
N ALA A 421 -17.15 12.10 9.64
CA ALA A 421 -17.71 13.35 10.16
C ALA A 421 -17.62 13.44 11.69
N GLN A 422 -17.87 12.34 12.39
CA GLN A 422 -17.81 12.26 13.82
C GLN A 422 -16.37 12.42 14.36
N LEU A 423 -15.41 11.74 13.74
CA LEU A 423 -14.00 11.90 14.11
C LEU A 423 -13.52 13.34 13.88
N ALA A 424 -13.84 13.94 12.73
CA ALA A 424 -13.50 15.33 12.46
C ALA A 424 -14.10 16.28 13.48
N TYR A 425 -15.34 16.04 13.90
CA TYR A 425 -16.02 16.81 14.96
C TYR A 425 -15.26 16.70 16.28
N TYR A 426 -14.91 15.49 16.74
CA TYR A 426 -14.17 15.31 17.99
C TYR A 426 -12.76 15.89 17.95
N PHE A 427 -12.04 15.75 16.83
CA PHE A 427 -10.76 16.43 16.65
C PHE A 427 -10.88 17.94 16.76
N ASN A 428 -11.91 18.53 16.16
CA ASN A 428 -12.14 19.98 16.24
C ASN A 428 -12.57 20.44 17.65
N GLN A 429 -13.20 19.59 18.42
CA GLN A 429 -13.50 19.87 19.85
C GLN A 429 -12.24 19.78 20.72
N GLU A 430 -11.35 18.82 20.44
CA GLU A 430 -10.14 18.60 21.23
C GLU A 430 -9.06 19.65 20.98
N TYR A 431 -9.16 20.38 19.84
CA TYR A 431 -8.27 21.47 19.43
C TYR A 431 -9.07 22.76 19.16
N PRO A 432 -9.69 23.37 20.20
CA PRO A 432 -10.60 24.51 20.03
C PRO A 432 -9.92 25.79 19.54
N GLU A 433 -8.61 25.93 19.72
CA GLU A 433 -7.78 27.05 19.26
C GLU A 433 -7.84 27.23 17.73
N PHE A 434 -8.10 26.17 16.98
CA PHE A 434 -8.22 26.23 15.51
C PHE A 434 -9.65 26.50 15.02
N LYS A 435 -10.59 26.79 15.94
CA LYS A 435 -11.96 27.22 15.62
C LYS A 435 -12.68 26.32 14.62
N GLY A 436 -12.58 24.98 14.81
CA GLY A 436 -13.24 23.98 13.98
C GLY A 436 -12.56 23.71 12.62
N ARG A 437 -11.30 24.13 12.44
CA ARG A 437 -10.53 23.95 11.21
C ARG A 437 -9.35 23.00 11.36
N PHE A 438 -9.19 22.35 12.51
CA PHE A 438 -8.09 21.40 12.74
C PHE A 438 -8.22 20.16 11.87
N ALA A 439 -9.44 19.61 11.75
CA ALA A 439 -9.75 18.43 10.95
C ALA A 439 -10.86 18.73 9.94
N GLU A 440 -10.70 18.23 8.72
CA GLU A 440 -11.66 18.36 7.63
C GLU A 440 -12.00 16.99 7.04
N VAL A 441 -13.29 16.79 6.69
CA VAL A 441 -13.76 15.54 6.04
C VAL A 441 -13.45 15.60 4.55
N VAL A 442 -12.82 14.54 4.04
CA VAL A 442 -12.47 14.39 2.62
C VAL A 442 -13.08 13.09 2.11
N THR A 443 -14.33 13.17 1.67
CA THR A 443 -15.11 12.02 1.14
C THR A 443 -15.85 12.41 -0.13
N SER A 444 -16.33 11.43 -0.89
CA SER A 444 -17.04 11.65 -2.17
C SER A 444 -18.33 12.48 -2.05
N ASN A 445 -18.91 12.59 -0.86
CA ASN A 445 -20.17 13.32 -0.63
C ASN A 445 -19.94 14.78 -0.18
N VAL A 446 -18.70 15.19 0.00
CA VAL A 446 -18.38 16.58 0.34
C VAL A 446 -18.50 17.43 -0.92
N PRO A 447 -19.32 18.50 -0.91
CA PRO A 447 -19.30 19.47 -2.00
C PRO A 447 -17.87 20.03 -2.16
N ASP A 448 -17.42 20.18 -3.41
CA ASP A 448 -16.07 20.70 -3.72
C ASP A 448 -14.91 19.95 -3.04
N VAL A 449 -14.98 18.63 -3.04
CA VAL A 449 -13.92 17.77 -2.48
C VAL A 449 -12.52 18.11 -3.03
N ASP A 450 -12.44 18.54 -4.28
CA ASP A 450 -11.19 18.96 -4.92
C ASP A 450 -10.59 20.20 -4.21
N GLN A 451 -11.42 21.12 -3.73
CA GLN A 451 -10.96 22.27 -2.94
C GLN A 451 -10.50 21.85 -1.54
N ALA A 452 -11.23 20.91 -0.89
CA ALA A 452 -10.80 20.36 0.41
C ALA A 452 -9.42 19.67 0.30
N ILE A 453 -9.23 18.89 -0.75
CA ILE A 453 -7.94 18.27 -1.09
C ILE A 453 -6.85 19.31 -1.32
N LYS A 454 -7.15 20.40 -2.05
CA LYS A 454 -6.20 21.47 -2.33
C LYS A 454 -5.81 22.22 -1.05
N ARG A 455 -6.78 22.56 -0.19
CA ARG A 455 -6.51 23.17 1.14
C ARG A 455 -5.59 22.30 1.96
N PHE A 456 -5.92 21.01 2.12
CA PHE A 456 -5.10 20.09 2.89
C PHE A 456 -3.66 19.99 2.39
N LYS A 457 -3.45 20.04 1.06
CA LYS A 457 -2.11 19.95 0.46
C LYS A 457 -1.29 21.24 0.59
N GLN A 458 -1.92 22.38 0.40
CA GLN A 458 -1.24 23.66 0.14
C GLN A 458 -1.29 24.63 1.32
N GLU A 459 -2.36 24.60 2.11
CA GLU A 459 -2.54 25.49 3.25
C GLU A 459 -2.02 24.86 4.55
N GLU A 460 -1.79 25.65 5.56
CA GLU A 460 -1.43 25.16 6.89
C GLU A 460 -2.58 24.36 7.52
N LEU A 461 -3.78 24.89 7.46
CA LEU A 461 -5.01 24.21 7.93
C LEU A 461 -5.80 23.64 6.75
N PRO A 462 -6.45 22.50 6.95
CA PRO A 462 -6.53 21.66 8.14
C PRO A 462 -5.25 20.83 8.34
N TYR A 463 -4.95 20.47 9.60
CA TYR A 463 -3.89 19.51 9.91
C TYR A 463 -4.31 18.09 9.60
N LEU A 464 -5.56 17.72 9.80
CA LEU A 464 -6.07 16.38 9.58
C LEU A 464 -7.07 16.32 8.42
N ALA A 465 -6.87 15.35 7.52
CA ALA A 465 -7.85 14.95 6.50
C ALA A 465 -8.49 13.64 6.93
N VAL A 466 -9.78 13.64 7.25
CA VAL A 466 -10.51 12.42 7.62
C VAL A 466 -11.23 11.87 6.40
N SER A 467 -10.82 10.70 5.94
CA SER A 467 -11.21 10.17 4.64
C SER A 467 -11.81 8.78 4.69
N VAL A 468 -12.72 8.54 3.73
CA VAL A 468 -13.27 7.21 3.42
C VAL A 468 -13.07 6.93 1.94
N GLY A 469 -12.12 6.09 1.60
CA GLY A 469 -11.88 5.62 0.23
C GLY A 469 -11.29 6.63 -0.76
N MET A 470 -11.32 7.94 -0.49
CA MET A 470 -10.84 8.98 -1.43
C MET A 470 -9.31 9.13 -1.41
N LEU A 471 -8.70 9.10 -0.23
CA LEU A 471 -7.27 9.30 -0.05
C LEU A 471 -6.48 7.98 -0.03
N ASP A 472 -7.14 6.84 -0.13
CA ASP A 472 -6.51 5.51 -0.12
C ASP A 472 -5.52 5.35 -1.28
N CYS A 473 -5.86 5.87 -2.47
CA CYS A 473 -5.10 5.68 -3.70
C CYS A 473 -4.85 6.99 -4.43
N GLY A 474 -3.71 7.06 -5.13
CA GLY A 474 -3.41 8.16 -6.05
C GLY A 474 -3.21 9.54 -5.41
N PHE A 475 -3.43 9.67 -4.10
CA PHE A 475 -3.29 10.94 -3.41
C PHE A 475 -1.82 11.22 -3.07
N ASP A 476 -1.35 12.38 -3.44
CA ASP A 476 0.01 12.85 -3.18
C ASP A 476 0.00 14.06 -2.25
N ALA A 477 0.57 13.87 -1.04
CA ALA A 477 0.77 14.93 -0.05
C ALA A 477 2.07 14.66 0.73
N PRO A 478 3.22 15.16 0.26
CA PRO A 478 4.52 14.91 0.89
C PRO A 478 4.60 15.36 2.36
N LYS A 479 3.85 16.41 2.73
CA LYS A 479 3.82 16.96 4.10
C LYS A 479 3.11 16.08 5.12
N VAL A 480 2.49 14.97 4.73
CA VAL A 480 1.82 14.04 5.66
C VAL A 480 2.86 13.32 6.50
N GLU A 481 2.85 13.57 7.81
CA GLU A 481 3.77 12.96 8.79
C GLU A 481 3.10 11.89 9.65
N ASN A 482 1.75 11.83 9.66
CA ASN A 482 1.01 10.84 10.45
C ASN A 482 -0.07 10.17 9.61
N ILE A 483 -0.25 8.86 9.86
CA ILE A 483 -1.31 8.04 9.30
C ILE A 483 -2.09 7.42 10.46
N LEU A 484 -3.40 7.66 10.55
CA LEU A 484 -4.26 7.07 11.57
C LEU A 484 -5.10 5.97 10.93
N MET A 485 -4.84 4.73 11.35
CA MET A 485 -5.60 3.54 10.94
C MET A 485 -6.76 3.35 11.93
N VAL A 486 -7.94 3.83 11.56
CA VAL A 486 -9.18 3.68 12.35
C VAL A 486 -10.16 2.74 11.65
N ARG A 487 -9.84 2.35 10.43
CA ARG A 487 -10.58 1.42 9.59
C ARG A 487 -9.89 0.06 9.59
N PRO A 488 -10.55 -1.01 10.11
CA PRO A 488 -10.05 -2.36 9.95
C PRO A 488 -10.07 -2.76 8.47
N THR A 489 -9.07 -3.52 8.05
CA THR A 489 -9.01 -4.08 6.70
C THR A 489 -8.32 -5.43 6.72
N LYS A 490 -8.89 -6.39 5.99
CA LYS A 490 -8.27 -7.69 5.69
C LYS A 490 -7.52 -7.65 4.34
N SER A 491 -7.52 -6.50 3.65
CA SER A 491 -6.84 -6.33 2.36
C SER A 491 -5.40 -5.82 2.55
N PRO A 492 -4.39 -6.65 2.26
CA PRO A 492 -2.99 -6.22 2.30
C PRO A 492 -2.71 -5.05 1.36
N ILE A 493 -3.39 -5.05 0.22
CA ILE A 493 -3.26 -4.02 -0.81
C ILE A 493 -3.73 -2.67 -0.27
N LEU A 494 -4.92 -2.64 0.36
CA LEU A 494 -5.47 -1.41 0.94
C LEU A 494 -4.57 -0.89 2.07
N TYR A 495 -4.09 -1.78 2.94
CA TYR A 495 -3.14 -1.44 3.99
C TYR A 495 -1.89 -0.76 3.43
N GLN A 496 -1.24 -1.39 2.42
CA GLN A 496 -0.03 -0.83 1.81
C GLN A 496 -0.29 0.51 1.10
N GLN A 497 -1.45 0.69 0.51
CA GLN A 497 -1.84 1.97 -0.10
C GLN A 497 -2.02 3.07 0.93
N MET A 498 -2.72 2.79 2.04
CA MET A 498 -2.89 3.72 3.16
C MET A 498 -1.54 4.09 3.77
N ARG A 499 -0.70 3.10 4.09
CA ARG A 499 0.67 3.31 4.58
C ARG A 499 1.50 4.15 3.62
N GLY A 500 1.41 3.86 2.33
CA GLY A 500 2.15 4.55 1.29
C GLY A 500 1.85 6.07 1.18
N ARG A 501 0.77 6.56 1.81
CA ARG A 501 0.50 8.01 1.83
C ARG A 501 1.50 8.79 2.68
N GLY A 502 2.11 8.14 3.68
CA GLY A 502 3.17 8.72 4.50
C GLY A 502 4.59 8.62 3.92
N SER A 503 4.82 7.72 2.96
CA SER A 503 6.17 7.30 2.55
C SER A 503 6.99 8.34 1.77
N ARG A 504 6.44 9.49 1.40
CA ARG A 504 7.20 10.52 0.68
C ARG A 504 8.07 11.35 1.61
N LEU A 505 9.30 11.59 1.18
CA LEU A 505 10.16 12.60 1.79
C LEU A 505 9.63 14.01 1.51
N CYS A 506 9.89 14.94 2.42
CA CYS A 506 9.59 16.34 2.23
C CYS A 506 10.69 17.20 2.85
N THR A 507 11.60 17.68 2.03
CA THR A 507 12.73 18.51 2.46
C THR A 507 12.28 19.86 3.01
N GLU A 508 11.17 20.40 2.51
CA GLU A 508 10.59 21.68 2.95
C GLU A 508 10.32 21.72 4.47
N ILE A 509 9.91 20.58 5.05
CA ILE A 509 9.61 20.45 6.49
C ILE A 509 10.61 19.53 7.22
N GLY A 510 11.69 19.13 6.55
CA GLY A 510 12.70 18.19 7.11
C GLY A 510 12.16 16.79 7.39
N LYS A 511 11.11 16.35 6.67
CA LYS A 511 10.51 15.04 6.89
C LYS A 511 11.36 13.93 6.30
N THR A 512 11.86 13.04 7.15
CA THR A 512 12.58 11.80 6.81
C THR A 512 11.84 10.55 7.24
N SER A 513 10.86 10.68 8.14
CA SER A 513 10.02 9.58 8.63
C SER A 513 8.58 10.02 8.83
N PHE A 514 7.68 9.04 9.00
CA PHE A 514 6.28 9.25 9.37
C PHE A 514 5.83 8.25 10.42
N ARG A 515 4.71 8.50 11.07
CA ARG A 515 4.17 7.62 12.11
C ARG A 515 2.81 7.06 11.73
N ILE A 516 2.60 5.78 12.01
CA ILE A 516 1.32 5.09 11.88
C ILE A 516 0.72 4.92 13.27
N TYR A 517 -0.46 5.47 13.50
CA TYR A 517 -1.29 5.22 14.68
C TYR A 517 -2.32 4.17 14.33
N ASP A 518 -2.21 2.99 14.93
CA ASP A 518 -3.07 1.85 14.66
C ASP A 518 -4.03 1.60 15.83
N PHE A 519 -5.31 1.93 15.61
CA PHE A 519 -6.39 1.77 16.59
C PHE A 519 -7.25 0.52 16.35
N VAL A 520 -6.90 -0.29 15.35
CA VAL A 520 -7.70 -1.44 14.90
C VAL A 520 -6.86 -2.72 14.73
N GLY A 521 -5.59 -2.68 15.12
CA GLY A 521 -4.70 -3.83 15.06
C GLY A 521 -4.26 -4.26 13.65
N VAL A 522 -4.58 -3.48 12.62
CA VAL A 522 -4.31 -3.85 11.21
C VAL A 522 -2.84 -4.06 10.93
N THR A 523 -1.95 -3.40 11.67
CA THR A 523 -0.51 -3.56 11.51
C THR A 523 0.03 -4.88 12.07
N ARG A 524 -0.74 -5.59 12.91
CA ARG A 524 -0.41 -6.96 13.37
C ARG A 524 -0.72 -7.99 12.30
N ASP A 525 -1.81 -7.79 11.56
CA ASP A 525 -2.28 -8.74 10.57
C ASP A 525 -1.38 -8.77 9.32
N PHE A 526 -0.70 -7.65 9.04
CA PHE A 526 0.13 -7.50 7.85
C PHE A 526 1.60 -7.33 8.22
N ASN A 527 2.37 -8.40 8.08
CA ASN A 527 3.82 -8.33 8.18
C ASN A 527 4.38 -7.78 6.87
N ASP A 528 5.14 -6.66 6.94
CA ASP A 528 5.73 -6.04 5.75
C ASP A 528 6.69 -6.97 5.00
N GLU A 529 7.31 -7.90 5.70
CA GLU A 529 8.17 -8.93 5.10
C GLU A 529 7.42 -9.84 4.13
N SER A 530 6.15 -10.18 4.41
CA SER A 530 5.36 -11.08 3.57
C SER A 530 4.99 -10.48 2.21
N PHE A 531 5.12 -9.15 2.03
CA PHE A 531 4.80 -8.46 0.78
C PHE A 531 6.04 -8.04 -0.03
N ASN A 532 7.23 -8.36 0.43
CA ASN A 532 8.45 -8.21 -0.37
C ASN A 532 8.65 -9.49 -1.17
N PRO A 533 8.60 -9.47 -2.51
CA PRO A 533 8.80 -10.67 -3.34
C PRO A 533 10.16 -11.35 -3.13
N TYR A 534 11.13 -10.67 -2.52
CA TYR A 534 12.44 -11.23 -2.17
C TYR A 534 12.55 -11.74 -0.73
N SER A 535 11.59 -11.47 0.16
CA SER A 535 11.66 -11.94 1.56
C SER A 535 11.47 -13.44 1.69
N GLU A 536 10.88 -14.12 0.69
CA GLU A 536 10.76 -15.58 0.66
C GLU A 536 12.09 -16.32 0.59
N ILE A 537 13.13 -15.69 0.01
CA ILE A 537 14.47 -16.29 -0.07
C ILE A 537 15.15 -16.27 1.30
N LEU A 538 14.80 -15.34 2.18
CA LEU A 538 15.38 -15.18 3.51
C LEU A 538 14.57 -15.90 4.60
N SER A 539 13.25 -16.06 4.47
CA SER A 539 12.39 -16.71 5.47
C SER A 539 12.55 -18.25 5.50
N ASN A 540 13.02 -18.87 4.43
CA ASN A 540 13.35 -20.31 4.39
C ASN A 540 14.51 -20.73 5.29
N ARG A 541 15.16 -19.80 5.99
CA ARG A 541 16.21 -20.08 7.01
C ARG A 541 15.69 -20.21 8.44
N ARG A 542 14.41 -19.90 8.71
CA ARG A 542 13.81 -20.09 10.05
C ARG A 542 12.54 -20.92 9.89
N GLY A 543 12.66 -22.24 10.08
CA GLY A 543 11.65 -23.26 9.91
C GLY A 543 10.31 -23.02 10.62
N ILE A 544 9.47 -22.15 10.08
CA ILE A 544 8.05 -22.04 10.40
C ILE A 544 7.31 -22.56 9.17
N PRO A 545 6.46 -23.60 9.29
CA PRO A 545 5.73 -24.14 8.16
C PRO A 545 4.70 -23.12 7.66
N TRP A 546 4.87 -22.63 6.46
CA TRP A 546 3.83 -21.97 5.68
C TRP A 546 2.84 -23.02 5.21
N GLY A 547 1.68 -23.06 5.76
CA GLY A 547 0.68 -24.06 5.40
C GLY A 547 -0.65 -23.96 6.10
N THR A 548 -1.12 -22.75 6.43
CA THR A 548 -2.53 -22.53 6.66
C THR A 548 -3.05 -21.67 5.51
N GLU A 549 -3.72 -22.36 4.58
CA GLU A 549 -4.30 -21.74 3.39
C GLU A 549 -5.28 -20.64 3.77
N PRO A 550 -5.24 -19.48 3.07
CA PRO A 550 -6.25 -18.43 3.21
C PRO A 550 -7.61 -18.79 2.61
N GLN A 551 -7.86 -20.07 2.33
CA GLN A 551 -9.14 -20.53 1.79
C GLN A 551 -10.31 -20.37 2.77
N GLU A 552 -10.06 -20.28 4.06
CA GLU A 552 -11.10 -19.98 5.04
C GLU A 552 -11.48 -18.49 5.10
N LEU A 553 -10.51 -17.59 4.88
CA LEU A 553 -10.76 -16.14 4.88
C LEU A 553 -11.49 -15.63 3.63
N ALA A 554 -11.32 -16.29 2.49
CA ALA A 554 -12.03 -15.95 1.26
C ALA A 554 -13.47 -16.50 1.22
N LYS A 555 -13.82 -17.47 2.07
CA LYS A 555 -15.18 -18.00 2.17
C LYS A 555 -16.12 -17.13 3.01
N GLU A 556 -15.60 -16.40 3.98
CA GLU A 556 -16.41 -15.51 4.81
C GLU A 556 -16.87 -14.22 4.11
N GLU A 557 -16.19 -13.75 3.06
CA GLU A 557 -16.70 -12.61 2.26
C GLU A 557 -17.87 -12.97 1.32
N LYS A 558 -18.21 -14.25 1.16
CA LYS A 558 -19.26 -14.70 0.21
C LYS A 558 -20.65 -14.89 0.80
N GLU A 559 -20.83 -14.89 2.10
CA GLU A 559 -22.15 -15.10 2.70
C GLU A 559 -22.48 -14.07 3.80
N ILE A 560 -22.66 -12.82 3.40
CA ILE A 560 -23.63 -11.98 4.11
C ILE A 560 -25.00 -12.45 3.60
N PRO A 561 -25.84 -13.03 4.44
CA PRO A 561 -27.21 -13.36 4.03
C PRO A 561 -27.89 -12.09 3.55
N LYS A 562 -28.34 -12.08 2.28
CA LYS A 562 -28.97 -10.93 1.61
C LYS A 562 -30.28 -10.44 2.24
N ASN A 563 -30.63 -10.88 3.46
CA ASN A 563 -31.95 -10.65 4.02
C ASN A 563 -32.02 -10.20 5.49
N ILE A 564 -30.96 -9.67 6.07
CA ILE A 564 -31.11 -8.90 7.31
C ILE A 564 -30.60 -7.49 7.02
N LYS A 565 -31.49 -6.54 6.84
CA LYS A 565 -31.19 -5.12 6.98
C LYS A 565 -30.81 -4.92 8.44
N LYS A 566 -29.53 -5.14 8.81
CA LYS A 566 -29.03 -4.70 10.11
C LYS A 566 -29.20 -3.18 10.14
N VAL A 567 -30.09 -2.69 10.97
CA VAL A 567 -30.28 -1.26 11.18
C VAL A 567 -29.02 -0.75 11.87
N PHE A 568 -28.46 0.35 11.35
CA PHE A 568 -27.31 0.98 11.99
C PHE A 568 -27.70 1.48 13.38
N VAL A 569 -27.00 0.97 14.39
CA VAL A 569 -27.24 1.29 15.80
C VAL A 569 -26.24 2.35 16.25
N GLN A 570 -26.68 3.33 16.99
CA GLN A 570 -25.80 4.32 17.63
C GLN A 570 -26.00 4.25 19.14
N VAL A 571 -24.94 3.91 19.86
CA VAL A 571 -24.94 3.95 21.32
C VAL A 571 -25.10 5.40 21.76
N PRO A 572 -26.12 5.74 22.58
CA PRO A 572 -26.29 7.09 23.12
C PRO A 572 -25.08 7.51 23.94
N GLU A 573 -24.76 8.79 23.95
CA GLU A 573 -23.60 9.33 24.71
C GLU A 573 -23.72 9.09 26.20
N GLU A 574 -24.93 9.04 26.70
CA GLU A 574 -25.28 8.85 28.14
C GLU A 574 -25.42 7.39 28.53
N ALA A 575 -25.35 6.45 27.56
CA ALA A 575 -25.49 5.02 27.86
C ALA A 575 -24.32 4.52 28.71
N PRO A 576 -24.59 3.64 29.72
CA PRO A 576 -23.51 3.05 30.52
C PRO A 576 -22.48 2.27 29.69
N GLU A 577 -22.90 1.70 28.56
CA GLU A 577 -22.06 0.97 27.59
C GLU A 577 -21.17 1.90 26.79
N ASN A 578 -21.45 3.21 26.76
CA ASN A 578 -20.64 4.20 26.04
C ASN A 578 -19.40 4.60 26.86
N VAL A 579 -18.59 3.60 27.26
CA VAL A 579 -17.33 3.80 27.98
C VAL A 579 -16.24 3.04 27.24
N ASP A 580 -15.13 3.71 26.99
CA ASP A 580 -13.94 3.07 26.42
C ASP A 580 -12.67 3.57 27.08
N ILE A 581 -11.69 2.69 27.24
CA ILE A 581 -10.40 2.98 27.85
C ILE A 581 -9.27 2.41 27.00
N VAL A 582 -8.11 3.05 26.99
CA VAL A 582 -6.88 2.49 26.42
C VAL A 582 -6.41 1.36 27.34
N VAL A 583 -6.34 0.15 26.79
CA VAL A 583 -5.88 -1.05 27.51
C VAL A 583 -4.38 -1.28 27.31
N LYS A 584 -3.90 -1.05 26.09
CA LYS A 584 -2.50 -1.32 25.73
C LYS A 584 -1.98 -0.27 24.74
N ARG A 585 -0.70 0.08 24.91
CA ARG A 585 0.09 0.80 23.91
C ARG A 585 1.30 -0.04 23.56
N GLU A 586 1.61 -0.15 22.29
CA GLU A 586 2.72 -0.92 21.76
C GLU A 586 3.43 -0.07 20.71
N TYR A 587 4.73 0.05 20.81
CA TYR A 587 5.54 0.84 19.89
C TYR A 587 6.39 -0.11 19.06
N VAL A 588 6.33 0.05 17.74
CA VAL A 588 7.06 -0.78 16.78
C VAL A 588 7.85 0.11 15.85
N GLU A 589 9.13 -0.06 15.86
CA GLU A 589 10.05 0.62 14.95
C GLU A 589 10.23 -0.17 13.66
N VAL A 590 10.57 0.55 12.60
CA VAL A 590 10.99 -0.04 11.33
C VAL A 590 12.45 0.32 11.12
N GLY A 591 13.34 -0.67 11.12
CA GLY A 591 14.77 -0.47 10.98
C GLY A 591 15.20 0.04 9.61
N PRO A 592 16.49 0.36 9.45
CA PRO A 592 17.05 0.93 8.22
C PRO A 592 16.91 0.01 7.01
N GLU A 593 16.82 -1.30 7.22
CA GLU A 593 16.56 -2.28 6.16
C GLU A 593 15.05 -2.44 5.85
N GLY A 594 14.15 -1.67 6.51
CA GLY A 594 12.70 -1.74 6.35
C GLY A 594 12.04 -2.92 7.08
N GLU A 595 12.79 -3.62 7.97
CA GLU A 595 12.28 -4.64 8.87
C GLU A 595 11.53 -4.00 10.04
N ARG A 596 10.58 -4.73 10.61
CA ARG A 596 9.94 -4.34 11.87
C ARG A 596 10.87 -4.65 13.02
N ILE A 597 11.03 -3.69 13.92
CA ILE A 597 11.79 -3.82 15.16
C ILE A 597 10.81 -3.56 16.29
N ASP A 598 10.61 -4.54 17.17
CA ASP A 598 9.89 -4.32 18.40
C ASP A 598 10.69 -3.36 19.28
N ILE A 599 9.99 -2.57 20.09
CA ILE A 599 10.63 -1.57 20.92
C ILE A 599 11.63 -2.21 21.90
N ASP A 600 11.41 -3.46 22.29
CA ASP A 600 12.33 -4.23 23.13
C ASP A 600 13.63 -4.58 22.39
N ASP A 601 13.57 -4.82 21.08
CA ASP A 601 14.75 -5.04 20.23
C ASP A 601 15.43 -3.73 19.83
N TYR A 602 14.71 -2.60 19.85
CA TYR A 602 15.22 -1.28 19.45
C TYR A 602 16.41 -0.84 20.32
N GLN A 603 16.32 -1.07 21.61
CA GLN A 603 17.42 -0.79 22.54
C GLN A 603 18.68 -1.62 22.20
N VAL A 604 18.51 -2.90 21.91
CA VAL A 604 19.62 -3.81 21.56
C VAL A 604 20.31 -3.38 20.27
N LEU A 605 19.54 -2.99 19.26
CA LEU A 605 20.07 -2.49 18.00
C LEU A 605 20.79 -1.15 18.18
N TRP A 606 20.21 -0.23 18.95
CA TRP A 606 20.83 1.04 19.31
C TRP A 606 22.18 0.83 19.98
N GLU A 607 22.23 -0.01 21.04
CA GLU A 607 23.47 -0.28 21.77
C GLU A 607 24.55 -0.86 20.87
N ARG A 608 24.19 -1.80 19.99
CA ARG A 608 25.10 -2.40 19.03
C ARG A 608 25.67 -1.38 18.05
N GLU A 609 24.83 -0.53 17.49
CA GLU A 609 25.23 0.49 16.51
C GLU A 609 26.11 1.58 17.15
N ILE A 610 25.78 2.05 18.34
CA ILE A 610 26.60 3.04 19.05
C ILE A 610 27.96 2.45 19.42
N GLN A 611 28.01 1.19 19.89
CA GLN A 611 29.28 0.51 20.19
C GLN A 611 30.14 0.31 18.94
N ALA A 612 29.54 -0.05 17.80
CA ALA A 612 30.25 -0.20 16.52
C ALA A 612 30.83 1.14 16.03
N LYS A 613 30.16 2.25 16.29
CA LYS A 613 30.60 3.60 15.90
C LYS A 613 31.48 4.31 16.92
N ALA A 614 31.68 3.73 18.08
CA ALA A 614 32.43 4.35 19.18
C ALA A 614 33.87 4.76 18.84
N GLU A 615 34.48 4.11 17.84
CA GLU A 615 35.85 4.41 17.37
C GLU A 615 35.91 5.19 16.06
N THR A 616 34.84 5.15 15.27
CA THR A 616 34.78 5.74 13.92
C THR A 616 34.08 7.10 13.89
N ASP A 617 33.15 7.36 14.80
CA ASP A 617 32.40 8.61 14.86
C ASP A 617 33.03 9.60 15.86
N PRO A 618 33.47 10.79 15.41
CA PRO A 618 34.14 11.77 16.29
C PRO A 618 33.30 12.25 17.47
N LEU A 619 31.95 12.38 17.29
CA LEU A 619 31.04 12.88 18.32
C LEU A 619 30.76 11.79 19.37
N ILE A 620 30.58 10.56 18.93
CA ILE A 620 30.40 9.41 19.83
C ILE A 620 31.69 9.15 20.60
N ASN A 621 32.85 9.24 19.95
CA ASN A 621 34.14 9.09 20.60
C ASN A 621 34.37 10.19 21.65
N LYS A 622 33.99 11.43 21.38
CA LYS A 622 34.06 12.55 22.33
C LYS A 622 33.27 12.26 23.63
N ILE A 623 32.07 11.66 23.48
CA ILE A 623 31.25 11.21 24.62
C ILE A 623 31.96 10.06 25.36
N LYS A 624 32.56 9.11 24.63
CA LYS A 624 33.29 7.99 25.17
C LYS A 624 34.48 8.45 26.03
N GLU A 625 35.14 9.53 25.63
CA GLU A 625 36.22 10.17 26.38
C GLU A 625 35.76 11.00 27.60
N GLY A 626 34.47 11.04 27.88
CA GLY A 626 33.89 11.79 29.00
C GLY A 626 33.75 13.29 28.75
N LYS A 627 33.89 13.76 27.51
CA LYS A 627 33.71 15.17 27.12
C LYS A 627 32.24 15.46 26.84
N GLU A 628 31.77 16.62 27.24
CA GLU A 628 30.43 17.07 26.93
C GLU A 628 30.34 17.61 25.47
N LEU A 629 29.23 17.35 24.82
CA LEU A 629 28.91 17.92 23.50
C LEU A 629 28.28 19.29 23.67
N THR A 630 28.56 20.19 22.74
CA THR A 630 27.83 21.44 22.60
C THR A 630 26.44 21.21 22.05
N ASN A 631 25.52 22.18 22.17
CA ASN A 631 24.17 22.08 21.62
C ASN A 631 24.18 21.88 20.10
N GLU A 632 25.13 22.44 19.39
CA GLU A 632 25.31 22.26 17.94
C GLU A 632 25.76 20.85 17.59
N GLU A 633 26.71 20.29 18.36
CA GLU A 633 27.18 18.90 18.21
C GLU A 633 26.10 17.88 18.56
N ILE A 634 25.26 18.15 19.57
CA ILE A 634 24.10 17.29 19.90
C ILE A 634 23.11 17.29 18.75
N LYS A 635 22.84 18.45 18.15
CA LYS A 635 21.94 18.56 16.99
C LYS A 635 22.50 17.80 15.79
N GLU A 636 23.79 17.97 15.47
CA GLU A 636 24.48 17.24 14.40
C GLU A 636 24.41 15.72 14.63
N LEU A 637 24.69 15.27 15.83
CA LEU A 637 24.59 13.84 16.19
C LEU A 637 23.15 13.33 16.07
N SER A 638 22.17 14.10 16.53
CA SER A 638 20.76 13.75 16.41
C SER A 638 20.31 13.63 14.95
N GLU A 639 20.67 14.60 14.10
CA GLU A 639 20.34 14.57 12.67
C GLU A 639 21.00 13.36 11.98
N LYS A 640 22.23 13.04 12.31
CA LYS A 640 22.98 11.91 11.77
C LYS A 640 22.39 10.56 12.17
N LEU A 641 22.00 10.40 13.43
CA LEU A 641 21.40 9.16 13.95
C LEU A 641 19.95 8.98 13.49
N ASN A 642 19.21 10.07 13.29
CA ASN A 642 17.85 10.07 12.73
C ASN A 642 17.84 10.17 11.20
N SER A 643 18.94 9.85 10.55
CA SER A 643 19.01 9.79 9.08
C SER A 643 18.26 8.57 8.53
N PRO A 644 17.91 8.56 7.24
CA PRO A 644 17.31 7.38 6.60
C PRO A 644 18.15 6.11 6.72
N GLU A 645 19.42 6.25 7.06
CA GLU A 645 20.36 5.13 7.24
C GLU A 645 20.22 4.45 8.61
N PHE A 646 19.84 5.20 9.67
CA PHE A 646 19.85 4.68 11.04
C PHE A 646 18.51 4.74 11.77
N TYR A 647 17.66 5.73 11.49
CA TYR A 647 16.34 5.92 12.11
C TYR A 647 16.29 6.02 13.64
N PHE A 648 17.42 6.24 14.30
CA PHE A 648 17.43 6.39 15.75
C PHE A 648 17.07 7.82 16.15
N ASN A 649 15.99 7.98 16.90
CA ASN A 649 15.55 9.27 17.39
C ASN A 649 15.37 9.25 18.92
N GLU A 650 15.56 10.43 19.53
CA GLU A 650 15.50 10.59 20.98
C GLU A 650 14.15 10.23 21.59
N ALA A 651 13.04 10.51 20.88
CA ALA A 651 11.70 10.21 21.36
C ALA A 651 11.49 8.69 21.54
N ASN A 652 11.95 7.89 20.57
CA ASN A 652 11.86 6.45 20.63
C ASN A 652 12.83 5.84 21.65
N LEU A 653 14.02 6.42 21.80
CA LEU A 653 14.95 6.00 22.84
C LEU A 653 14.37 6.23 24.23
N ARG A 654 13.66 7.35 24.47
CA ARG A 654 12.94 7.58 25.73
C ARG A 654 11.93 6.48 26.05
N ILE A 655 11.26 5.97 25.01
CA ILE A 655 10.30 4.86 25.15
C ILE A 655 11.06 3.55 25.40
N ALA A 656 12.06 3.23 24.57
CA ALA A 656 12.82 1.98 24.66
C ALA A 656 13.55 1.80 26.00
N TYR A 657 14.06 2.89 26.55
CA TYR A 657 14.73 2.88 27.86
C TYR A 657 13.79 3.18 29.03
N HIS A 658 12.48 3.33 28.78
CA HIS A 658 11.51 3.76 29.79
C HIS A 658 11.95 5.00 30.58
N TYR A 659 12.61 5.95 29.89
CA TYR A 659 13.18 7.16 30.47
C TYR A 659 12.68 8.43 29.76
N PRO A 660 11.51 8.96 30.11
CA PRO A 660 10.86 10.09 29.42
C PRO A 660 11.68 11.39 29.42
N GLU A 661 12.53 11.59 30.41
CA GLU A 661 13.35 12.78 30.56
C GLU A 661 14.77 12.61 29.98
N GLY A 662 15.08 11.42 29.46
CA GLY A 662 16.40 11.07 28.94
C GLY A 662 16.81 11.94 27.75
N THR A 663 18.09 12.27 27.69
CA THR A 663 18.74 12.99 26.61
C THR A 663 19.51 12.05 25.70
N LEU A 664 19.72 12.44 24.44
CA LEU A 664 20.49 11.65 23.48
C LEU A 664 21.89 11.30 24.02
N SER A 665 22.54 12.26 24.70
CA SER A 665 23.85 12.06 25.31
C SER A 665 23.83 10.98 26.40
N GLU A 666 22.80 10.93 27.24
CA GLU A 666 22.63 9.89 28.25
C GLU A 666 22.40 8.52 27.64
N PHE A 667 21.59 8.41 26.58
CA PHE A 667 21.37 7.18 25.86
C PHE A 667 22.65 6.67 25.17
N VAL A 668 23.47 7.57 24.60
CA VAL A 668 24.80 7.20 24.07
C VAL A 668 25.72 6.71 25.17
N LYS A 669 25.80 7.40 26.32
CA LYS A 669 26.59 6.97 27.47
C LYS A 669 26.18 5.60 28.00
N THR A 670 24.88 5.35 28.04
CA THR A 670 24.31 4.04 28.46
C THR A 670 24.66 2.94 27.45
N ALA A 671 24.49 3.18 26.15
CA ALA A 671 24.87 2.24 25.11
C ALA A 671 26.37 1.92 25.12
N LEU A 672 27.21 2.88 25.46
CA LEU A 672 28.66 2.71 25.67
C LEU A 672 29.03 2.09 27.02
N LYS A 673 28.04 1.79 27.88
CA LYS A 673 28.22 1.26 29.24
C LYS A 673 29.03 2.18 30.15
N ILE A 674 28.94 3.49 29.93
CA ILE A 674 29.62 4.51 30.75
C ILE A 674 28.75 4.88 31.97
N CYS A 675 27.45 4.87 31.82
CA CYS A 675 26.48 5.08 32.90
C CYS A 675 25.30 4.09 32.77
N GLU A 676 24.60 3.86 33.88
CA GLU A 676 23.32 3.16 33.91
C GLU A 676 22.20 4.17 34.10
N LEU A 677 21.13 4.06 33.32
CA LEU A 677 19.92 4.86 33.51
C LEU A 677 19.14 4.30 34.73
N PRO A 678 18.54 5.16 35.56
CA PRO A 678 17.73 4.72 36.67
C PRO A 678 16.50 3.95 36.16
N THR A 679 16.27 2.73 36.65
CA THR A 679 15.07 1.95 36.37
C THR A 679 13.82 2.66 36.92
N GLU A 680 12.62 2.36 36.39
CA GLU A 680 11.34 2.90 36.91
C GLU A 680 11.17 2.60 38.42
N GLU A 681 11.61 1.42 38.87
CA GLU A 681 11.61 1.06 40.28
C GLU A 681 12.52 1.96 41.08
N LYS A 682 13.75 2.20 40.63
CA LYS A 682 14.69 3.12 41.28
C LYS A 682 14.20 4.57 41.30
N LYS A 683 13.50 5.01 40.24
CA LYS A 683 12.91 6.37 40.17
C LYS A 683 11.79 6.51 41.20
N GLN A 684 10.88 5.52 41.24
CA GLN A 684 9.80 5.49 42.25
C GLN A 684 10.39 5.45 43.66
N GLU A 685 11.42 4.64 43.87
CA GLU A 685 12.14 4.60 45.14
C GLU A 685 12.76 5.95 45.51
N ASN A 686 13.44 6.61 44.56
CA ASN A 686 14.03 7.93 44.77
C ASN A 686 12.94 8.97 45.08
N LYS A 687 11.86 8.99 44.30
CA LYS A 687 10.73 9.90 44.55
C LYS A 687 10.11 9.69 45.93
N ILE A 688 9.89 8.44 46.34
CA ILE A 688 9.41 8.11 47.66
C ILE A 688 10.41 8.53 48.71
N ASN A 689 11.71 8.33 48.49
CA ASN A 689 12.77 8.75 49.40
C ASN A 689 12.75 10.28 49.61
N ASP A 690 12.69 11.06 48.54
CA ASP A 690 12.70 12.53 48.59
C ASP A 690 11.44 13.07 49.27
N LEU A 691 10.28 12.55 48.91
CA LEU A 691 9.01 12.90 49.55
C LEU A 691 9.02 12.54 51.04
N PHE A 692 9.53 11.38 51.37
CA PHE A 692 9.61 10.90 52.75
C PHE A 692 10.56 11.74 53.60
N GLU A 693 11.77 12.03 53.13
CA GLU A 693 12.75 12.86 53.91
C GLU A 693 12.23 14.30 54.04
N SER A 694 11.62 14.87 52.99
CA SER A 694 11.00 16.20 53.05
C SER A 694 9.87 16.23 54.08
N TRP A 695 9.00 15.20 54.11
CA TRP A 695 7.92 15.04 55.07
C TRP A 695 8.44 14.86 56.50
N LEU A 696 9.55 14.08 56.72
CA LEU A 696 10.19 13.96 58.04
C LEU A 696 10.68 15.30 58.56
N ILE A 697 11.26 16.12 57.70
CA ILE A 697 11.75 17.49 58.05
C ILE A 697 10.59 18.39 58.43
N GLU A 698 9.49 18.37 57.61
CA GLU A 698 8.27 19.19 57.86
C GLU A 698 7.65 18.85 59.24
N LYS A 699 7.55 17.57 59.57
CA LYS A 699 6.90 17.09 60.79
C LYS A 699 7.79 17.23 62.04
N GLN A 700 9.05 17.52 61.92
CA GLN A 700 10.00 17.70 63.02
C GLN A 700 10.01 16.56 64.08
N PHE A 701 9.85 15.33 63.65
CA PHE A 701 9.91 14.15 64.53
C PHE A 701 11.23 14.03 65.28
N ASN A 702 11.17 13.54 66.52
CA ASN A 702 12.39 13.25 67.24
C ASN A 702 13.21 12.10 66.57
N SER A 703 14.48 11.98 66.93
CA SER A 703 15.39 11.03 66.32
C SER A 703 14.95 9.57 66.40
N GLN A 704 14.23 9.20 67.48
CA GLN A 704 13.76 7.83 67.73
C GLN A 704 12.56 7.51 66.80
N ILE A 705 11.59 8.43 66.71
CA ILE A 705 10.47 8.32 65.79
C ILE A 705 10.95 8.28 64.36
N ALA A 706 11.89 9.15 63.97
CA ALA A 706 12.43 9.19 62.62
C ALA A 706 13.11 7.86 62.23
N LYS A 707 13.80 7.19 63.15
CA LYS A 707 14.38 5.86 62.90
C LYS A 707 13.32 4.81 62.66
N ILE A 708 12.24 4.78 63.45
CA ILE A 708 11.12 3.84 63.25
C ILE A 708 10.48 4.08 61.90
N LEU A 709 10.20 5.33 61.52
CA LEU A 709 9.58 5.68 60.25
C LEU A 709 10.44 5.33 59.04
N ARG A 710 11.77 5.51 59.12
CA ARG A 710 12.68 5.06 58.05
C ARG A 710 12.68 3.54 57.90
N MET A 711 12.52 2.79 58.97
CA MET A 711 12.38 1.33 58.89
C MET A 711 11.04 0.93 58.26
N ILE A 712 9.97 1.64 58.54
CA ILE A 712 8.64 1.44 57.87
C ILE A 712 8.80 1.71 56.37
N LYS A 713 9.46 2.83 55.98
CA LYS A 713 9.76 3.13 54.57
C LYS A 713 10.55 1.99 53.90
N SER A 714 11.59 1.50 54.55
CA SER A 714 12.41 0.39 54.03
C SER A 714 11.59 -0.89 53.81
N GLN A 715 10.64 -1.21 54.70
CA GLN A 715 9.75 -2.36 54.54
C GLN A 715 8.74 -2.14 53.39
N TYR A 716 8.20 -0.93 53.28
CA TYR A 716 7.33 -0.60 52.17
C TYR A 716 8.04 -0.73 50.81
N LEU A 717 9.27 -0.21 50.69
CA LEU A 717 10.06 -0.32 49.44
C LEU A 717 10.38 -1.77 49.10
N ALA A 718 10.56 -2.64 50.08
CA ALA A 718 10.84 -4.07 49.89
C ALA A 718 9.58 -4.86 49.44
N ASN A 719 8.40 -4.57 50.03
CA ASN A 719 7.21 -5.39 49.87
C ASN A 719 6.15 -4.76 48.97
N LYS A 720 6.19 -3.43 48.76
CA LYS A 720 5.20 -2.65 47.96
C LYS A 720 3.76 -2.80 48.45
N GLU A 721 3.54 -3.16 49.72
CA GLU A 721 2.23 -3.32 50.30
C GLU A 721 1.88 -2.18 51.29
N LYS A 722 0.57 -1.83 51.38
CA LYS A 722 0.12 -0.82 52.33
C LYS A 722 0.55 -1.18 53.75
N VAL A 723 1.07 -0.21 54.46
CA VAL A 723 1.59 -0.39 55.79
C VAL A 723 0.47 -0.14 56.81
N ASP A 724 0.21 -1.11 57.67
CA ASP A 724 -0.70 -1.00 58.78
C ASP A 724 -0.01 -1.29 60.12
N ILE A 725 -0.76 -1.24 61.20
CA ILE A 725 -0.24 -1.40 62.58
C ILE A 725 0.40 -2.76 62.81
N SER A 726 0.06 -3.78 62.01
CA SER A 726 0.61 -5.14 62.12
C SER A 726 2.10 -5.21 61.75
N ILE A 727 2.66 -4.23 61.04
CA ILE A 727 4.07 -4.15 60.68
C ILE A 727 4.96 -4.22 61.95
N PHE A 728 4.49 -3.66 63.08
CA PHE A 728 5.24 -3.64 64.31
C PHE A 728 5.36 -4.98 65.05
N ASN A 729 4.65 -6.00 64.56
CA ASN A 729 4.81 -7.40 65.01
C ASN A 729 5.98 -8.10 64.33
N GLN A 730 6.60 -7.47 63.32
CA GLN A 730 7.78 -8.03 62.67
C GLN A 730 8.99 -7.95 63.58
N PRO A 731 9.90 -8.97 63.56
CA PRO A 731 11.09 -9.07 64.40
C PRO A 731 12.01 -7.83 64.36
N LEU A 732 12.00 -7.11 63.23
CA LEU A 732 12.75 -5.90 63.00
C LEU A 732 12.46 -4.79 64.01
N PHE A 733 11.23 -4.72 64.52
CA PHE A 733 10.77 -3.69 65.47
C PHE A 733 10.97 -4.08 66.94
N ASN A 734 11.43 -5.31 67.23
CA ASN A 734 11.71 -5.76 68.59
C ASN A 734 12.81 -4.94 69.28
N GLN A 735 13.74 -4.40 68.52
CA GLN A 735 14.78 -3.50 69.02
C GLN A 735 14.24 -2.21 69.67
N PHE A 736 13.02 -1.82 69.36
CA PHE A 736 12.32 -0.69 69.95
C PHE A 736 11.33 -1.11 71.02
N GLY A 737 11.27 -2.40 71.39
CA GLY A 737 10.36 -2.96 72.38
C GLY A 737 9.01 -3.43 71.78
N GLY A 738 8.95 -3.58 70.45
CA GLY A 738 7.76 -4.06 69.74
C GLY A 738 6.57 -3.10 69.77
N LEU A 739 5.40 -3.56 69.34
CA LEU A 739 4.18 -2.76 69.28
C LEU A 739 3.83 -2.03 70.59
N PRO A 740 3.92 -2.65 71.77
CA PRO A 740 3.55 -1.96 73.03
C PRO A 740 4.43 -0.74 73.34
N ALA A 741 5.72 -0.80 73.05
CA ALA A 741 6.63 0.31 73.29
C ALA A 741 6.46 1.42 72.24
N ILE A 742 6.19 1.06 70.98
CA ILE A 742 5.96 2.00 69.88
C ILE A 742 4.65 2.77 70.13
N LEU A 743 3.58 2.11 70.61
CA LEU A 743 2.33 2.76 70.98
C LEU A 743 2.52 3.80 72.11
N LYS A 744 3.44 3.56 73.05
CA LYS A 744 3.78 4.57 74.07
C LYS A 744 4.51 5.79 73.52
N ILE A 745 5.31 5.60 72.47
CA ILE A 745 6.08 6.68 71.80
C ILE A 745 5.18 7.58 70.93
N PHE A 746 4.28 6.99 70.18
CA PHE A 746 3.41 7.70 69.21
C PHE A 746 2.01 8.03 69.77
N GLY A 747 1.52 7.26 70.76
CA GLY A 747 0.09 7.19 71.10
C GLY A 747 -0.68 6.37 70.07
N GLU A 748 -1.77 5.69 70.49
CA GLU A 748 -2.58 4.82 69.59
C GLU A 748 -3.15 5.59 68.41
N THR A 749 -3.71 6.76 68.62
CA THR A 749 -4.27 7.62 67.58
C THR A 749 -3.14 8.24 66.72
N GLY A 750 -2.03 8.60 67.35
CA GLY A 750 -0.89 9.23 66.66
C GLY A 750 -0.23 8.30 65.62
N ILE A 751 0.01 7.03 65.97
CA ILE A 751 0.61 6.07 65.04
C ILE A 751 -0.30 5.75 63.86
N LYS A 752 -1.59 5.57 64.10
CA LYS A 752 -2.56 5.28 63.06
C LYS A 752 -2.66 6.43 62.04
N ASN A 753 -2.75 7.66 62.50
CA ASN A 753 -2.75 8.84 61.66
C ASN A 753 -1.46 8.98 60.84
N THR A 754 -0.31 8.65 61.44
CA THR A 754 0.99 8.68 60.78
C THR A 754 1.06 7.63 59.68
N LEU A 755 0.61 6.40 59.91
CA LEU A 755 0.58 5.34 58.89
C LEU A 755 -0.40 5.68 57.75
N ASP A 756 -1.56 6.22 58.06
CA ASP A 756 -2.54 6.67 57.08
C ASP A 756 -1.97 7.81 56.22
N GLU A 757 -1.21 8.73 56.81
CA GLU A 757 -0.55 9.82 56.09
C GLU A 757 0.56 9.28 55.17
N LEU A 758 1.37 8.34 55.63
CA LEU A 758 2.39 7.67 54.80
C LEU A 758 1.76 6.94 53.63
N ASN A 759 0.72 6.15 53.86
CA ASN A 759 0.06 5.39 52.76
C ASN A 759 -0.64 6.28 51.72
N ASN A 760 -1.16 7.45 52.16
CA ASN A 760 -1.94 8.29 51.25
C ASN A 760 -1.17 9.43 50.60
N LYS A 761 0.03 9.82 51.13
CA LYS A 761 0.75 10.95 50.61
C LYS A 761 2.19 10.60 50.16
N ILE A 762 2.80 9.57 50.72
CA ILE A 762 4.20 9.24 50.51
C ILE A 762 4.36 7.94 49.72
N PHE A 763 3.58 6.93 50.08
CA PHE A 763 3.64 5.58 49.47
C PHE A 763 2.60 5.39 48.34
N VAL A 764 2.41 6.41 47.55
CA VAL A 764 1.41 6.43 46.42
C VAL A 764 2.06 6.05 45.11
#